data_2470747fb0b84a93eafa684db28390d2
#
_entry.id   2470747fb0b84a93eafa684db28390d2
#
_cell.length_a   1.000
_cell.length_b   1.000
_cell.length_c   1.000
_cell.angle_alpha   90.00
_cell.angle_beta   90.00
_cell.angle_gamma   90.00
#
_symmetry.space_group_name_H-M   'P 1'
#
loop_
_entity.id
_entity.type
_entity.pdbx_description
1 polymer ?
#
loop_
_entity_poly.entity_id
_entity_poly.type
_entity_poly.pdbx_seq_one_letter_code
_entity_poly.pdbx_strand_id
1 'polypeptide(L)'
;MTLSTTQKTIEELLTGNWQYQIPDFQRPYVWEEQQAIALVNDLLDAWRTNDGDYFLGSIVLVDHPGGDNVDVIDGQQRLTTLCILVALLRHLAGTDAGLHDEIGQLLSIPESRIKGLDERPRLSVRECDRYFFDTFIVGDNIDSLLDVEANSLTPTSVRRIHDNARAMLDALIDPEVLPPQETQNFVQYLMLQVSLIEVTTDSYQAAHRIFSVLNTRGVPLAATDIFKARVLSHVAPANRPRYAALWEDAINSLATDNPDTFFGHLLTLMLRSPARRALIDCFSEDVLTPFFTTKSGEQFIDEVLIPNARAYALATLAPLAEHPAATPLELLRLYDSADWKPAAMYILGMNRSNEEARALLASLERVYGTAVAARVVPGTRAVIVTRFISAIEDDQPVDIACSVPDDIRHRAAATIARPLPQSSIRKILLYHALVAEQRSFPHGLPRSLGVLHGLPTKQIRGVHESIDAQAWNKRLGGLILTTLKSRTINQAPDWDTVSRACHEVPIVGMSEVGALPSDRGEIHEAALEKRQRHLMRLILDYWNIRRDSDGIDLSCLTSADLEAAVDKRSAARGRQVRLADVVATGIIAPGDTFVWRRRNLGNVYVVTISPEGTIVLPDGQEVSSPSAAVSALTGNGSAAALDVFVRESDGKKLRDLWNTYRDRFGA
;
A
#
# COMPACT_ATOMS: atom_id res chain seq x y z
N MET A 1 -24.24 16.86 4.63
CA MET A 1 -24.03 15.70 3.72
C MET A 1 -25.38 15.42 3.08
N THR A 2 -25.57 15.87 1.88
CA THR A 2 -26.78 15.65 1.10
C THR A 2 -26.48 14.44 0.19
N LEU A 3 -27.26 13.40 0.30
CA LEU A 3 -27.18 12.22 -0.57
C LEU A 3 -28.51 12.09 -1.28
N SER A 4 -28.49 12.13 -2.60
CA SER A 4 -29.64 11.86 -3.47
C SER A 4 -29.35 10.62 -4.30
N THR A 5 -30.37 9.79 -4.50
CA THR A 5 -30.27 8.59 -5.36
C THR A 5 -31.53 8.54 -6.20
N THR A 6 -31.36 8.56 -7.52
CA THR A 6 -32.48 8.59 -8.47
C THR A 6 -32.18 7.65 -9.62
N GLN A 7 -33.15 6.81 -10.00
CA GLN A 7 -33.08 6.07 -11.25
C GLN A 7 -33.41 7.03 -12.39
N LYS A 8 -32.60 7.03 -13.45
CA LYS A 8 -32.82 7.84 -14.65
C LYS A 8 -32.68 6.99 -15.90
N THR A 9 -33.50 7.27 -16.89
CA THR A 9 -33.29 6.77 -18.25
C THR A 9 -32.13 7.52 -18.90
N ILE A 10 -31.60 7.00 -20.01
CA ILE A 10 -30.55 7.69 -20.76
C ILE A 10 -31.07 9.02 -21.33
N GLU A 11 -32.34 9.10 -21.73
CA GLU A 11 -32.97 10.35 -22.13
C GLU A 11 -32.93 11.38 -21.00
N GLU A 12 -33.41 11.03 -19.80
CA GLU A 12 -33.41 11.93 -18.64
C GLU A 12 -32.00 12.39 -18.26
N LEU A 13 -31.00 11.53 -18.45
CA LEU A 13 -29.60 11.85 -18.22
C LEU A 13 -29.10 12.87 -19.24
N LEU A 14 -29.38 12.66 -20.52
CA LEU A 14 -28.82 13.47 -21.62
C LEU A 14 -29.68 14.69 -21.99
N THR A 15 -30.90 14.81 -21.50
CA THR A 15 -31.77 15.99 -21.69
C THR A 15 -31.82 16.93 -20.49
N GLY A 16 -31.28 16.52 -19.35
CA GLY A 16 -31.21 17.34 -18.13
C GLY A 16 -30.43 18.66 -18.30
N ASN A 17 -30.50 19.54 -17.32
CA ASN A 17 -29.82 20.82 -17.33
C ASN A 17 -28.32 20.76 -16.95
N TRP A 18 -27.84 19.61 -16.54
CA TRP A 18 -26.49 19.43 -16.05
C TRP A 18 -25.48 19.26 -17.18
N GLN A 19 -24.32 19.91 -17.03
CA GLN A 19 -23.11 19.50 -17.74
C GLN A 19 -22.36 18.50 -16.87
N TYR A 20 -22.14 17.30 -17.36
CA TYR A 20 -21.31 16.30 -16.72
C TYR A 20 -19.85 16.63 -17.00
N GLN A 21 -19.05 16.78 -15.98
CA GLN A 21 -17.64 17.07 -16.10
C GLN A 21 -16.81 15.91 -15.57
N ILE A 22 -15.89 15.38 -16.37
CA ILE A 22 -14.86 14.46 -15.92
C ILE A 22 -13.68 15.32 -15.49
N PRO A 23 -13.42 15.44 -14.15
CA PRO A 23 -12.32 16.27 -13.67
C PRO A 23 -10.95 15.75 -14.15
N ASP A 24 -9.96 16.64 -14.29
CA ASP A 24 -8.60 16.28 -14.74
C ASP A 24 -7.84 15.34 -13.80
N PHE A 25 -8.28 15.24 -12.56
CA PHE A 25 -7.72 14.29 -11.59
C PHE A 25 -8.25 12.86 -11.76
N GLN A 26 -9.35 12.66 -12.50
CA GLN A 26 -9.86 11.34 -12.80
C GLN A 26 -8.91 10.60 -13.74
N ARG A 27 -8.92 9.25 -13.63
CA ARG A 27 -8.12 8.42 -14.53
C ARG A 27 -8.50 8.70 -15.99
N PRO A 28 -7.55 8.57 -16.93
CA PRO A 28 -7.85 8.70 -18.34
C PRO A 28 -8.91 7.70 -18.81
N TYR A 29 -9.46 7.92 -20.00
CA TYR A 29 -10.27 6.90 -20.64
C TYR A 29 -9.40 5.66 -20.96
N VAL A 30 -9.78 4.51 -20.37
CA VAL A 30 -8.95 3.28 -20.39
C VAL A 30 -9.65 2.07 -20.98
N TRP A 31 -10.94 2.15 -21.29
CA TRP A 31 -11.63 1.04 -21.95
C TRP A 31 -11.01 0.76 -23.30
N GLU A 32 -10.81 -0.51 -23.58
CA GLU A 32 -10.31 -1.03 -24.83
C GLU A 32 -11.50 -1.47 -25.69
N GLU A 33 -11.26 -1.79 -26.95
CA GLU A 33 -12.28 -2.19 -27.92
C GLU A 33 -13.21 -3.29 -27.37
N GLN A 34 -12.65 -4.26 -26.64
CA GLN A 34 -13.43 -5.37 -26.08
C GLN A 34 -14.52 -4.90 -25.11
N GLN A 35 -14.23 -3.94 -24.23
CA GLN A 35 -15.21 -3.42 -23.27
C GLN A 35 -16.26 -2.55 -23.97
N ALA A 36 -15.84 -1.75 -24.94
CA ALA A 36 -16.75 -0.90 -25.71
C ALA A 36 -17.71 -1.73 -26.57
N ILE A 37 -17.19 -2.73 -27.29
CA ILE A 37 -18.00 -3.66 -28.09
C ILE A 37 -18.92 -4.50 -27.20
N ALA A 38 -18.46 -4.96 -26.03
CA ALA A 38 -19.29 -5.70 -25.10
C ALA A 38 -20.51 -4.89 -24.66
N LEU A 39 -20.32 -3.59 -24.34
CA LEU A 39 -21.46 -2.71 -24.02
C LEU A 39 -22.44 -2.60 -25.17
N VAL A 40 -21.98 -2.40 -26.42
CA VAL A 40 -22.85 -2.31 -27.60
C VAL A 40 -23.62 -3.60 -27.80
N ASN A 41 -22.96 -4.75 -27.72
CA ASN A 41 -23.58 -6.06 -27.88
C ASN A 41 -24.64 -6.33 -26.79
N ASP A 42 -24.33 -6.03 -25.53
CA ASP A 42 -25.28 -6.18 -24.43
C ASP A 42 -26.56 -5.35 -24.67
N LEU A 43 -26.41 -4.12 -25.15
CA LEU A 43 -27.55 -3.25 -25.47
C LEU A 43 -28.35 -3.73 -26.70
N LEU A 44 -27.68 -4.20 -27.73
CA LEU A 44 -28.31 -4.77 -28.92
C LEU A 44 -29.04 -6.08 -28.61
N ASP A 45 -28.46 -6.94 -27.79
CA ASP A 45 -29.06 -8.21 -27.38
C ASP A 45 -30.29 -7.97 -26.50
N ALA A 46 -30.22 -7.04 -25.56
CA ALA A 46 -31.35 -6.65 -24.73
C ALA A 46 -32.48 -6.02 -25.57
N TRP A 47 -32.16 -5.19 -26.55
CA TRP A 47 -33.13 -4.64 -27.48
C TRP A 47 -33.82 -5.72 -28.33
N ARG A 48 -33.06 -6.66 -28.90
CA ARG A 48 -33.60 -7.74 -29.76
C ARG A 48 -34.45 -8.74 -28.99
N THR A 49 -34.06 -9.04 -27.76
CA THR A 49 -34.81 -9.97 -26.91
C THR A 49 -36.08 -9.35 -26.31
N ASN A 50 -36.20 -8.02 -26.41
CA ASN A 50 -37.28 -7.24 -25.80
C ASN A 50 -37.51 -7.59 -24.31
N ASP A 51 -36.39 -7.75 -23.58
CA ASP A 51 -36.37 -8.24 -22.19
C ASP A 51 -36.69 -7.12 -21.17
N GLY A 52 -37.39 -6.07 -21.62
CA GLY A 52 -37.78 -4.93 -20.79
C GLY A 52 -36.65 -3.92 -20.56
N ASP A 53 -36.64 -3.31 -19.38
CA ASP A 53 -35.68 -2.25 -19.02
C ASP A 53 -34.27 -2.82 -18.78
N TYR A 54 -33.28 -2.28 -19.50
CA TYR A 54 -31.89 -2.65 -19.29
C TYR A 54 -31.24 -1.75 -18.22
N PHE A 55 -30.61 -2.36 -17.23
CA PHE A 55 -29.94 -1.63 -16.17
C PHE A 55 -28.43 -1.50 -16.45
N LEU A 56 -27.99 -0.27 -16.77
CA LEU A 56 -26.61 0.05 -17.15
C LEU A 56 -25.65 0.14 -15.95
N GLY A 57 -26.17 0.18 -14.72
CA GLY A 57 -25.41 0.31 -13.48
C GLY A 57 -25.59 1.66 -12.79
N SER A 58 -24.56 2.17 -12.09
CA SER A 58 -24.64 3.45 -11.37
C SER A 58 -23.58 4.43 -11.83
N ILE A 59 -23.89 5.73 -11.65
CA ILE A 59 -22.91 6.82 -11.71
C ILE A 59 -22.90 7.55 -10.37
N VAL A 60 -21.73 8.06 -9.96
CA VAL A 60 -21.58 8.84 -8.72
C VAL A 60 -21.11 10.23 -9.10
N LEU A 61 -21.86 11.23 -8.64
CA LEU A 61 -21.68 12.63 -8.98
C LEU A 61 -21.40 13.47 -7.73
N VAL A 62 -20.62 14.53 -7.90
CA VAL A 62 -20.48 15.60 -6.91
C VAL A 62 -21.12 16.87 -7.47
N ASP A 63 -22.12 17.36 -6.77
CA ASP A 63 -22.80 18.60 -7.09
C ASP A 63 -22.09 19.77 -6.40
N HIS A 64 -21.86 20.85 -7.17
CA HIS A 64 -21.28 22.08 -6.66
C HIS A 64 -22.38 23.13 -6.46
N PRO A 65 -22.70 23.52 -5.21
CA PRO A 65 -23.78 24.45 -4.94
C PRO A 65 -23.68 25.73 -5.77
N GLY A 66 -24.70 26.00 -6.60
CA GLY A 66 -24.78 27.18 -7.46
C GLY A 66 -24.09 27.07 -8.81
N GLY A 67 -23.60 25.88 -9.20
CA GLY A 67 -23.08 25.58 -10.55
C GLY A 67 -24.08 24.84 -11.42
N ASP A 68 -23.91 24.94 -12.74
CA ASP A 68 -24.64 24.15 -13.74
C ASP A 68 -23.87 22.86 -14.10
N ASN A 69 -22.75 22.58 -13.42
CA ASN A 69 -21.86 21.45 -13.69
C ASN A 69 -21.86 20.47 -12.52
N VAL A 70 -21.79 19.19 -12.83
CA VAL A 70 -21.61 18.12 -11.84
C VAL A 70 -20.38 17.29 -12.19
N ASP A 71 -19.54 17.00 -11.20
CA ASP A 71 -18.34 16.21 -11.41
C ASP A 71 -18.65 14.71 -11.36
N VAL A 72 -18.22 13.99 -12.40
CA VAL A 72 -18.37 12.54 -12.50
C VAL A 72 -17.24 11.86 -11.74
N ILE A 73 -17.58 11.20 -10.63
CA ILE A 73 -16.62 10.51 -9.77
C ILE A 73 -16.53 9.02 -10.12
N ASP A 74 -17.66 8.41 -10.45
CA ASP A 74 -17.73 7.04 -10.96
C ASP A 74 -18.66 6.97 -12.16
N GLY A 75 -18.39 5.97 -13.04
CA GLY A 75 -19.14 5.77 -14.28
C GLY A 75 -18.58 6.53 -15.47
N GLN A 76 -17.46 7.26 -15.35
CA GLN A 76 -16.86 8.07 -16.42
C GLN A 76 -16.57 7.26 -17.71
N GLN A 77 -16.03 6.04 -17.59
CA GLN A 77 -15.75 5.20 -18.76
C GLN A 77 -17.03 4.86 -19.52
N ARG A 78 -18.06 4.48 -18.76
CA ARG A 78 -19.36 4.11 -19.31
C ARG A 78 -20.05 5.32 -19.96
N LEU A 79 -20.02 6.47 -19.30
CA LEU A 79 -20.63 7.70 -19.80
C LEU A 79 -19.92 8.19 -21.08
N THR A 80 -18.59 8.13 -21.11
CA THR A 80 -17.81 8.47 -22.33
C THR A 80 -18.15 7.52 -23.47
N THR A 81 -18.19 6.20 -23.24
CA THR A 81 -18.54 5.22 -24.28
C THR A 81 -19.98 5.39 -24.74
N LEU A 82 -20.90 5.73 -23.84
CA LEU A 82 -22.29 6.03 -24.21
C LEU A 82 -22.40 7.24 -25.11
N CYS A 83 -21.68 8.32 -24.83
CA CYS A 83 -21.63 9.50 -25.71
C CYS A 83 -21.03 9.16 -27.10
N ILE A 84 -20.00 8.31 -27.15
CA ILE A 84 -19.45 7.81 -28.42
C ILE A 84 -20.56 7.03 -29.16
N LEU A 85 -21.27 6.11 -28.50
CA LEU A 85 -22.36 5.35 -29.12
C LEU A 85 -23.44 6.28 -29.70
N VAL A 86 -23.89 7.28 -28.94
CA VAL A 86 -24.89 8.26 -29.39
C VAL A 86 -24.40 9.04 -30.61
N ALA A 87 -23.13 9.45 -30.67
CA ALA A 87 -22.53 10.12 -31.83
C ALA A 87 -22.49 9.20 -33.06
N LEU A 88 -22.19 7.92 -32.88
CA LEU A 88 -22.20 6.94 -33.98
C LEU A 88 -23.63 6.67 -34.48
N LEU A 89 -24.63 6.61 -33.61
CA LEU A 89 -26.02 6.49 -34.00
C LEU A 89 -26.52 7.74 -34.73
N ARG A 90 -26.07 8.96 -34.35
CA ARG A 90 -26.29 10.19 -35.09
C ARG A 90 -25.74 10.08 -36.52
N HIS A 91 -24.49 9.65 -36.66
CA HIS A 91 -23.86 9.45 -37.96
C HIS A 91 -24.64 8.44 -38.83
N LEU A 92 -25.08 7.31 -38.25
CA LEU A 92 -25.88 6.30 -38.98
C LEU A 92 -27.28 6.78 -39.33
N ALA A 93 -27.84 7.75 -38.62
CA ALA A 93 -29.13 8.40 -38.96
C ALA A 93 -29.01 9.45 -40.08
N GLY A 94 -27.84 9.64 -40.68
CA GLY A 94 -27.51 10.74 -41.61
C GLY A 94 -28.42 10.95 -42.80
N THR A 95 -29.27 9.98 -43.22
CA THR A 95 -30.28 10.15 -44.28
C THR A 95 -31.62 10.70 -43.74
N ASP A 96 -31.86 10.64 -42.44
CA ASP A 96 -33.00 11.23 -41.75
C ASP A 96 -32.55 12.46 -40.95
N ALA A 97 -32.65 13.65 -41.56
CA ALA A 97 -32.21 14.90 -40.95
C ALA A 97 -32.94 15.21 -39.64
N GLY A 98 -34.19 14.79 -39.48
CA GLY A 98 -34.95 14.99 -38.23
C GLY A 98 -34.38 14.17 -37.06
N LEU A 99 -34.17 12.89 -37.28
CA LEU A 99 -33.57 11.99 -36.29
C LEU A 99 -32.11 12.37 -35.98
N HIS A 100 -31.34 12.72 -37.01
CA HIS A 100 -29.97 13.20 -36.89
C HIS A 100 -29.86 14.42 -35.96
N ASP A 101 -30.70 15.44 -36.16
CA ASP A 101 -30.70 16.66 -35.36
C ASP A 101 -31.17 16.39 -33.92
N GLU A 102 -32.16 15.52 -33.74
CA GLU A 102 -32.68 15.12 -32.42
C GLU A 102 -31.61 14.40 -31.60
N ILE A 103 -30.88 13.45 -32.20
CA ILE A 103 -29.75 12.76 -31.52
C ILE A 103 -28.63 13.75 -31.24
N GLY A 104 -28.34 14.72 -32.11
CA GLY A 104 -27.35 15.75 -31.89
C GLY A 104 -27.60 16.58 -30.63
N GLN A 105 -28.86 16.87 -30.30
CA GLN A 105 -29.25 17.63 -29.12
C GLN A 105 -29.00 16.84 -27.81
N LEU A 106 -28.81 15.53 -27.86
CA LEU A 106 -28.44 14.73 -26.70
C LEU A 106 -26.96 14.91 -26.30
N LEU A 107 -26.10 15.24 -27.26
CA LEU A 107 -24.65 15.40 -27.06
C LEU A 107 -24.26 16.82 -26.64
N SER A 108 -25.11 17.82 -26.88
CA SER A 108 -24.84 19.20 -26.50
C SER A 108 -25.96 19.83 -25.69
N ILE A 109 -25.64 20.85 -24.89
CA ILE A 109 -26.59 21.73 -24.22
C ILE A 109 -26.72 22.96 -25.12
N PRO A 110 -27.92 23.25 -25.64
CA PRO A 110 -28.07 24.36 -26.61
C PRO A 110 -27.78 25.71 -25.95
N GLU A 111 -27.41 26.69 -26.79
CA GLU A 111 -27.27 28.09 -26.37
C GLU A 111 -28.54 28.60 -25.68
N SER A 112 -28.38 29.40 -24.68
CA SER A 112 -29.49 30.10 -24.04
C SER A 112 -29.21 31.60 -23.97
N ARG A 113 -29.79 32.35 -24.88
CA ARG A 113 -29.68 33.84 -24.93
C ARG A 113 -30.28 34.47 -23.67
N ILE A 114 -31.28 33.83 -23.05
CA ILE A 114 -31.91 34.33 -21.84
C ILE A 114 -30.95 34.19 -20.66
N LYS A 115 -30.19 33.11 -20.60
CA LYS A 115 -29.20 32.83 -19.52
C LYS A 115 -27.78 33.34 -19.88
N GLY A 116 -27.56 33.81 -21.10
CA GLY A 116 -26.23 34.23 -21.61
C GLY A 116 -25.23 33.06 -21.64
N LEU A 117 -25.72 31.87 -21.98
CA LEU A 117 -24.90 30.65 -22.05
C LEU A 117 -24.73 30.25 -23.51
N ASP A 118 -23.47 30.03 -23.92
CA ASP A 118 -23.13 29.45 -25.19
C ASP A 118 -23.44 27.95 -25.23
N GLU A 119 -23.56 27.42 -26.46
CA GLU A 119 -23.64 25.96 -26.65
C GLU A 119 -22.41 25.28 -26.08
N ARG A 120 -22.62 24.17 -25.38
CA ARG A 120 -21.56 23.42 -24.72
C ARG A 120 -21.82 21.90 -24.74
N PRO A 121 -20.76 21.06 -24.74
CA PRO A 121 -20.94 19.61 -24.71
C PRO A 121 -21.67 19.16 -23.44
N ARG A 122 -22.53 18.15 -23.56
CA ARG A 122 -23.21 17.51 -22.43
C ARG A 122 -22.22 16.85 -21.49
N LEU A 123 -21.21 16.18 -22.04
CA LEU A 123 -20.09 15.60 -21.32
C LEU A 123 -18.81 16.38 -21.65
N SER A 124 -18.24 17.04 -20.66
CA SER A 124 -16.91 17.64 -20.74
C SER A 124 -15.90 16.61 -20.23
N VAL A 125 -15.09 16.07 -21.13
CA VAL A 125 -13.99 15.16 -20.79
C VAL A 125 -12.79 15.95 -20.27
N ARG A 126 -11.74 15.24 -19.83
CA ARG A 126 -10.50 15.84 -19.34
C ARG A 126 -9.91 16.81 -20.39
N GLU A 127 -9.20 17.83 -19.91
CA GLU A 127 -8.62 18.87 -20.77
C GLU A 127 -7.76 18.30 -21.91
N CYS A 128 -6.93 17.28 -21.60
CA CYS A 128 -6.06 16.66 -22.61
C CYS A 128 -6.82 15.84 -23.67
N ASP A 129 -8.05 15.42 -23.41
CA ASP A 129 -8.89 14.63 -24.31
C ASP A 129 -9.94 15.51 -25.00
N ARG A 130 -10.19 16.72 -24.48
CA ARG A 130 -11.32 17.59 -24.85
C ARG A 130 -11.33 17.95 -26.32
N TYR A 131 -10.21 18.47 -26.86
CA TYR A 131 -10.16 18.90 -28.25
C TYR A 131 -10.57 17.77 -29.21
N PHE A 132 -10.08 16.57 -28.99
CA PHE A 132 -10.41 15.42 -29.84
C PHE A 132 -11.87 15.00 -29.65
N PHE A 133 -12.34 14.91 -28.43
CA PHE A 133 -13.71 14.49 -28.11
C PHE A 133 -14.74 15.49 -28.65
N ASP A 134 -14.53 16.78 -28.41
CA ASP A 134 -15.45 17.84 -28.87
C ASP A 134 -15.46 17.95 -30.41
N THR A 135 -14.30 17.81 -31.07
CA THR A 135 -14.19 17.93 -32.53
C THR A 135 -14.84 16.75 -33.24
N PHE A 136 -14.57 15.52 -32.81
CA PHE A 136 -14.95 14.34 -33.59
C PHE A 136 -16.22 13.66 -33.06
N ILE A 137 -16.47 13.64 -31.76
CA ILE A 137 -17.61 12.96 -31.17
C ILE A 137 -18.81 13.92 -31.07
N VAL A 138 -18.64 15.08 -30.43
CA VAL A 138 -19.72 16.05 -30.26
C VAL A 138 -19.98 16.80 -31.56
N GLY A 139 -18.92 17.17 -32.29
CA GLY A 139 -18.95 17.99 -33.48
C GLY A 139 -19.36 17.29 -34.79
N ASP A 140 -19.82 16.04 -34.74
CA ASP A 140 -20.33 15.28 -35.88
C ASP A 140 -19.30 15.09 -37.03
N ASN A 141 -18.06 14.79 -36.69
CA ASN A 141 -16.98 14.59 -37.63
C ASN A 141 -16.47 13.14 -37.65
N ILE A 142 -17.40 12.17 -37.62
CA ILE A 142 -17.04 10.73 -37.55
C ILE A 142 -16.27 10.30 -38.81
N ASP A 143 -16.65 10.76 -40.00
CA ASP A 143 -15.89 10.44 -41.23
C ASP A 143 -14.44 10.90 -41.13
N SER A 144 -14.21 12.12 -40.65
CA SER A 144 -12.85 12.65 -40.47
C SER A 144 -12.09 11.92 -39.36
N LEU A 145 -12.77 11.41 -38.33
CA LEU A 145 -12.15 10.58 -37.28
C LEU A 145 -11.57 9.29 -37.88
N LEU A 146 -12.29 8.66 -38.81
CA LEU A 146 -11.83 7.42 -39.49
C LEU A 146 -10.57 7.60 -40.31
N ASP A 147 -10.31 8.82 -40.82
CA ASP A 147 -9.12 9.16 -41.60
C ASP A 147 -7.87 9.44 -40.73
N VAL A 148 -8.03 9.53 -39.40
CA VAL A 148 -6.91 9.80 -38.47
C VAL A 148 -6.08 8.55 -38.25
N GLU A 149 -4.75 8.66 -38.37
CA GLU A 149 -3.83 7.58 -38.03
C GLU A 149 -3.74 7.38 -36.49
N ALA A 150 -4.23 6.26 -36.00
CA ALA A 150 -4.26 5.92 -34.57
C ALA A 150 -2.88 6.03 -33.88
N ASN A 151 -1.81 5.67 -34.58
CA ASN A 151 -0.44 5.69 -34.05
C ASN A 151 0.10 7.12 -33.82
N SER A 152 -0.49 8.13 -34.43
CA SER A 152 -0.11 9.54 -34.26
C SER A 152 -0.80 10.19 -33.06
N LEU A 153 -1.81 9.53 -32.48
CA LEU A 153 -2.63 10.10 -31.43
C LEU A 153 -1.99 9.98 -30.04
N THR A 154 -1.90 11.11 -29.38
CA THR A 154 -1.43 11.25 -27.98
C THR A 154 -2.36 12.21 -27.24
N PRO A 155 -2.68 11.97 -25.96
CA PRO A 155 -2.27 10.84 -25.10
C PRO A 155 -2.98 9.53 -25.46
N THR A 156 -2.63 8.43 -24.78
CA THR A 156 -3.20 7.09 -25.00
C THR A 156 -4.74 7.06 -24.87
N SER A 157 -5.33 7.92 -24.05
CA SER A 157 -6.78 8.05 -23.89
C SER A 157 -7.46 8.52 -25.18
N VAL A 158 -6.87 9.48 -25.89
CA VAL A 158 -7.36 9.96 -27.20
C VAL A 158 -7.34 8.83 -28.21
N ARG A 159 -6.25 8.07 -28.26
CA ARG A 159 -6.16 6.91 -29.15
C ARG A 159 -7.23 5.85 -28.82
N ARG A 160 -7.51 5.60 -27.56
CA ARG A 160 -8.58 4.67 -27.14
C ARG A 160 -9.98 5.16 -27.52
N ILE A 161 -10.24 6.47 -27.41
CA ILE A 161 -11.52 7.05 -27.90
C ILE A 161 -11.67 6.79 -29.39
N HIS A 162 -10.60 7.04 -30.17
CA HIS A 162 -10.57 6.78 -31.60
C HIS A 162 -10.81 5.30 -31.93
N ASP A 163 -10.02 4.39 -31.33
CA ASP A 163 -10.07 2.95 -31.61
C ASP A 163 -11.44 2.37 -31.24
N ASN A 164 -12.00 2.79 -30.10
CA ASN A 164 -13.32 2.37 -29.67
C ASN A 164 -14.44 2.89 -30.56
N ALA A 165 -14.38 4.17 -30.98
CA ALA A 165 -15.36 4.72 -31.91
C ALA A 165 -15.36 3.95 -33.23
N ARG A 166 -14.18 3.63 -33.76
CA ARG A 166 -14.04 2.84 -34.99
C ARG A 166 -14.58 1.42 -34.81
N ALA A 167 -14.17 0.71 -33.78
CA ALA A 167 -14.60 -0.66 -33.52
C ALA A 167 -16.13 -0.76 -33.28
N MET A 168 -16.70 0.20 -32.57
CA MET A 168 -18.15 0.25 -32.34
C MET A 168 -18.90 0.57 -33.64
N LEU A 169 -18.39 1.48 -34.50
CA LEU A 169 -18.97 1.78 -35.80
C LEU A 169 -18.95 0.53 -36.68
N ASP A 170 -17.79 -0.12 -36.82
CA ASP A 170 -17.62 -1.35 -37.61
C ASP A 170 -18.63 -2.44 -37.17
N ALA A 171 -18.95 -2.52 -35.88
CA ALA A 171 -19.99 -3.43 -35.40
C ALA A 171 -21.40 -2.99 -35.74
N LEU A 172 -21.68 -1.68 -35.74
CA LEU A 172 -23.04 -1.14 -35.97
C LEU A 172 -23.43 -1.04 -37.44
N ILE A 173 -22.46 -0.86 -38.35
CA ILE A 173 -22.74 -0.75 -39.80
C ILE A 173 -23.09 -2.09 -40.44
N ASP A 174 -22.87 -3.22 -39.76
CA ASP A 174 -23.26 -4.53 -40.26
C ASP A 174 -24.80 -4.63 -40.28
N PRO A 175 -25.43 -4.77 -41.44
CA PRO A 175 -26.90 -4.86 -41.57
C PRO A 175 -27.50 -6.09 -40.86
N GLU A 176 -26.69 -7.12 -40.58
CA GLU A 176 -27.15 -8.28 -39.77
C GLU A 176 -27.18 -7.92 -38.28
N VAL A 177 -26.40 -6.91 -37.88
CA VAL A 177 -26.31 -6.42 -36.48
C VAL A 177 -27.31 -5.31 -36.23
N LEU A 178 -27.29 -4.21 -37.03
CA LEU A 178 -28.26 -3.14 -36.93
C LEU A 178 -28.74 -2.76 -38.34
N PRO A 179 -29.91 -3.28 -38.78
CA PRO A 179 -30.47 -2.87 -40.07
C PRO A 179 -30.73 -1.35 -40.09
N PRO A 180 -30.35 -0.64 -41.17
CA PRO A 180 -30.50 0.83 -41.23
C PRO A 180 -31.91 1.34 -40.92
N GLN A 181 -32.94 0.60 -41.30
CA GLN A 181 -34.34 0.93 -41.00
C GLN A 181 -34.72 0.76 -39.53
N GLU A 182 -33.93 0.07 -38.75
CA GLU A 182 -34.15 -0.18 -37.30
C GLU A 182 -33.36 0.79 -36.41
N THR A 183 -32.51 1.63 -36.96
CA THR A 183 -31.68 2.60 -36.21
C THR A 183 -32.56 3.45 -35.28
N GLN A 184 -33.68 3.98 -35.78
CA GLN A 184 -34.62 4.76 -34.99
C GLN A 184 -35.18 3.95 -33.79
N ASN A 185 -35.58 2.70 -34.02
CA ASN A 185 -36.11 1.85 -32.97
C ASN A 185 -35.08 1.54 -31.90
N PHE A 186 -33.84 1.31 -32.31
CA PHE A 186 -32.73 1.09 -31.35
C PHE A 186 -32.40 2.36 -30.55
N VAL A 187 -32.37 3.54 -31.17
CA VAL A 187 -32.23 4.82 -30.48
C VAL A 187 -33.36 5.01 -29.46
N GLN A 188 -34.60 4.76 -29.85
CA GLN A 188 -35.74 4.87 -28.96
C GLN A 188 -35.62 3.91 -27.76
N TYR A 189 -35.21 2.67 -27.97
CA TYR A 189 -34.93 1.71 -26.89
C TYR A 189 -33.83 2.22 -25.96
N LEU A 190 -32.70 2.64 -26.53
CA LEU A 190 -31.55 3.17 -25.77
C LEU A 190 -31.95 4.35 -24.87
N MET A 191 -32.78 5.26 -25.38
CA MET A 191 -33.17 6.46 -24.65
C MET A 191 -34.22 6.16 -23.57
N LEU A 192 -35.21 5.32 -23.84
CA LEU A 192 -36.41 5.17 -23.00
C LEU A 192 -36.40 3.93 -22.10
N GLN A 193 -35.66 2.88 -22.46
CA GLN A 193 -35.68 1.60 -21.74
C GLN A 193 -34.32 1.24 -21.11
N VAL A 194 -33.25 1.98 -21.42
CA VAL A 194 -31.97 1.82 -20.71
C VAL A 194 -31.91 2.83 -19.59
N SER A 195 -31.64 2.34 -18.38
CA SER A 195 -31.63 3.15 -17.16
C SER A 195 -30.37 2.94 -16.34
N LEU A 196 -30.06 3.91 -15.50
CA LEU A 196 -28.98 3.84 -14.52
C LEU A 196 -29.41 4.47 -13.18
N ILE A 197 -28.65 4.22 -12.12
CA ILE A 197 -28.81 4.91 -10.85
C ILE A 197 -27.81 6.07 -10.79
N GLU A 198 -28.34 7.28 -10.70
CA GLU A 198 -27.57 8.49 -10.40
C GLU A 198 -27.50 8.68 -8.87
N VAL A 199 -26.29 8.72 -8.33
CA VAL A 199 -26.02 8.99 -6.92
C VAL A 199 -25.29 10.32 -6.82
N THR A 200 -25.94 11.34 -6.22
CA THR A 200 -25.39 12.69 -6.11
C THR A 200 -25.07 13.04 -4.66
N THR A 201 -23.94 13.67 -4.42
CA THR A 201 -23.50 14.16 -3.10
C THR A 201 -22.83 15.53 -3.22
N ASP A 202 -22.69 16.21 -2.08
CA ASP A 202 -22.09 17.54 -1.97
C ASP A 202 -20.57 17.53 -1.68
N SER A 203 -19.93 16.35 -1.61
CA SER A 203 -18.51 16.26 -1.31
C SER A 203 -17.79 15.06 -1.92
N TYR A 204 -16.55 15.27 -2.33
CA TYR A 204 -15.67 14.21 -2.86
C TYR A 204 -15.45 13.07 -1.86
N GLN A 205 -15.35 13.36 -0.56
CA GLN A 205 -15.19 12.32 0.48
C GLN A 205 -16.41 11.41 0.55
N ALA A 206 -17.62 11.99 0.49
CA ALA A 206 -18.86 11.22 0.49
C ALA A 206 -18.98 10.39 -0.79
N ALA A 207 -18.71 10.98 -1.95
CA ALA A 207 -18.70 10.28 -3.24
C ALA A 207 -17.78 9.06 -3.22
N HIS A 208 -16.58 9.22 -2.68
CA HIS A 208 -15.63 8.11 -2.55
C HIS A 208 -16.11 7.00 -1.63
N ARG A 209 -16.68 7.32 -0.47
CA ARG A 209 -17.25 6.30 0.44
C ARG A 209 -18.36 5.50 -0.25
N ILE A 210 -19.22 6.19 -0.99
CA ILE A 210 -20.31 5.57 -1.76
C ILE A 210 -19.74 4.67 -2.85
N PHE A 211 -18.79 5.17 -3.64
CA PHE A 211 -18.11 4.42 -4.67
C PHE A 211 -17.44 3.14 -4.10
N SER A 212 -16.72 3.26 -2.98
CA SER A 212 -16.07 2.11 -2.33
C SER A 212 -17.04 1.02 -1.88
N VAL A 213 -18.28 1.38 -1.55
CA VAL A 213 -19.35 0.45 -1.18
C VAL A 213 -20.03 -0.17 -2.40
N LEU A 214 -20.28 0.64 -3.44
CA LEU A 214 -21.00 0.19 -4.65
C LEU A 214 -20.11 -0.63 -5.58
N ASN A 215 -18.81 -0.31 -5.65
CA ASN A 215 -17.89 -0.95 -6.59
C ASN A 215 -17.29 -2.26 -6.05
N THR A 216 -18.15 -3.26 -5.85
CA THR A 216 -17.71 -4.62 -5.46
C THR A 216 -17.08 -5.41 -6.60
N ARG A 217 -17.12 -4.92 -7.85
CA ARG A 217 -16.69 -5.63 -9.07
C ARG A 217 -15.70 -4.84 -9.95
N GLY A 218 -15.40 -3.57 -9.63
CA GLY A 218 -14.48 -2.71 -10.39
C GLY A 218 -13.13 -2.47 -9.69
N VAL A 219 -12.21 -1.78 -10.38
CA VAL A 219 -10.96 -1.30 -9.77
C VAL A 219 -11.32 -0.14 -8.82
N PRO A 220 -11.03 -0.26 -7.50
CA PRO A 220 -11.35 0.81 -6.56
C PRO A 220 -10.61 2.09 -6.94
N LEU A 221 -11.25 3.24 -6.74
CA LEU A 221 -10.58 4.54 -6.85
C LEU A 221 -9.46 4.61 -5.81
N ALA A 222 -8.24 4.88 -6.24
CA ALA A 222 -7.10 4.96 -5.34
C ALA A 222 -7.23 6.21 -4.43
N ALA A 223 -6.74 6.12 -3.20
CA ALA A 223 -6.69 7.29 -2.31
C ALA A 223 -5.90 8.45 -2.95
N THR A 224 -4.89 8.11 -3.74
CA THR A 224 -4.07 9.02 -4.53
C THR A 224 -4.89 9.94 -5.45
N ASP A 225 -5.96 9.43 -6.08
CA ASP A 225 -6.81 10.22 -6.99
C ASP A 225 -7.59 11.30 -6.22
N ILE A 226 -8.03 10.98 -4.98
CA ILE A 226 -8.72 11.93 -4.11
C ILE A 226 -7.76 13.02 -3.64
N PHE A 227 -6.53 12.64 -3.28
CA PHE A 227 -5.52 13.61 -2.87
C PHE A 227 -5.18 14.54 -4.03
N LYS A 228 -5.03 14.01 -5.24
CA LYS A 228 -4.83 14.79 -6.47
C LYS A 228 -5.95 15.81 -6.67
N ALA A 229 -7.21 15.37 -6.62
CA ALA A 229 -8.37 16.25 -6.74
C ALA A 229 -8.32 17.40 -5.76
N ARG A 230 -8.08 17.07 -4.49
CA ARG A 230 -8.07 18.04 -3.41
C ARG A 230 -6.90 19.02 -3.53
N VAL A 231 -5.71 18.55 -3.88
CA VAL A 231 -4.55 19.42 -4.09
C VAL A 231 -4.78 20.35 -5.28
N LEU A 232 -5.25 19.82 -6.42
CA LEU A 232 -5.51 20.63 -7.62
C LEU A 232 -6.66 21.63 -7.44
N SER A 233 -7.63 21.37 -6.56
CA SER A 233 -8.65 22.37 -6.23
C SER A 233 -8.08 23.64 -5.56
N HIS A 234 -6.90 23.53 -4.91
CA HIS A 234 -6.16 24.64 -4.30
C HIS A 234 -5.04 25.19 -5.19
N VAL A 235 -4.97 24.76 -6.44
CA VAL A 235 -4.10 25.33 -7.49
C VAL A 235 -4.89 26.41 -8.25
N ALA A 236 -4.24 27.53 -8.57
CA ALA A 236 -4.85 28.57 -9.39
C ALA A 236 -5.34 28.01 -10.73
N PRO A 237 -6.56 28.35 -11.21
CA PRO A 237 -7.15 27.75 -12.41
C PRO A 237 -6.23 27.75 -13.64
N ALA A 238 -5.51 28.85 -13.88
CA ALA A 238 -4.57 28.96 -14.99
C ALA A 238 -3.37 27.99 -14.92
N ASN A 239 -3.03 27.50 -13.71
CA ASN A 239 -1.88 26.63 -13.48
C ASN A 239 -2.27 25.15 -13.39
N ARG A 240 -3.57 24.82 -13.26
CA ARG A 240 -4.04 23.45 -13.01
C ARG A 240 -3.54 22.42 -14.03
N PRO A 241 -3.56 22.66 -15.35
CA PRO A 241 -3.09 21.66 -16.31
C PRO A 241 -1.61 21.33 -16.13
N ARG A 242 -0.79 22.36 -15.88
CA ARG A 242 0.65 22.19 -15.62
C ARG A 242 0.91 21.38 -14.35
N TYR A 243 0.22 21.69 -13.27
CA TYR A 243 0.43 21.02 -11.97
C TYR A 243 -0.20 19.62 -11.93
N ALA A 244 -1.25 19.38 -12.73
CA ALA A 244 -1.76 18.03 -12.96
C ALA A 244 -0.71 17.13 -13.64
N ALA A 245 -0.01 17.64 -14.66
CA ALA A 245 1.09 16.92 -15.30
C ALA A 245 2.26 16.66 -14.33
N LEU A 246 2.67 17.67 -13.54
CA LEU A 246 3.73 17.51 -12.53
C LEU A 246 3.37 16.47 -11.47
N TRP A 247 2.10 16.41 -11.06
CA TRP A 247 1.59 15.37 -10.16
C TRP A 247 1.74 13.98 -10.78
N GLU A 248 1.29 13.81 -12.02
CA GLU A 248 1.38 12.52 -12.72
C GLU A 248 2.83 12.08 -12.91
N ASP A 249 3.73 12.98 -13.29
CA ASP A 249 5.15 12.69 -13.41
C ASP A 249 5.75 12.24 -12.06
N ALA A 250 5.39 12.91 -10.97
CA ALA A 250 5.85 12.54 -9.62
C ALA A 250 5.34 11.13 -9.24
N ILE A 251 4.06 10.82 -9.47
CA ILE A 251 3.48 9.50 -9.18
C ILE A 251 4.07 8.40 -10.07
N ASN A 252 4.23 8.66 -11.37
CA ASN A 252 4.83 7.71 -12.30
C ASN A 252 6.29 7.40 -11.93
N SER A 253 7.03 8.37 -11.37
CA SER A 253 8.40 8.17 -10.90
C SER A 253 8.54 7.18 -9.75
N LEU A 254 7.45 6.88 -9.02
CA LEU A 254 7.45 5.92 -7.93
C LEU A 254 7.61 4.47 -8.41
N ALA A 255 7.33 4.19 -9.70
CA ALA A 255 7.37 2.86 -10.34
C ALA A 255 6.76 1.77 -9.45
N THR A 256 5.58 2.05 -8.89
CA THR A 256 4.82 1.14 -8.03
C THR A 256 3.40 1.01 -8.55
N ASP A 257 2.85 -0.20 -8.50
CA ASP A 257 1.45 -0.45 -8.86
C ASP A 257 0.45 0.11 -7.84
N ASN A 258 0.95 0.49 -6.65
CA ASN A 258 0.13 1.03 -5.57
C ASN A 258 0.75 2.30 -4.97
N PRO A 259 0.44 3.49 -5.53
CA PRO A 259 0.89 4.78 -5.00
C PRO A 259 0.40 5.11 -3.58
N ASP A 260 -0.69 4.50 -3.11
CA ASP A 260 -1.22 4.70 -1.75
C ASP A 260 -0.19 4.31 -0.69
N THR A 261 0.69 3.34 -1.00
CA THR A 261 1.81 2.97 -0.12
C THR A 261 2.77 4.14 0.11
N PHE A 262 3.09 4.91 -0.93
CA PHE A 262 3.90 6.11 -0.82
C PHE A 262 3.22 7.17 0.07
N PHE A 263 1.92 7.42 -0.14
CA PHE A 263 1.17 8.36 0.69
C PHE A 263 1.06 7.91 2.15
N GLY A 264 1.01 6.61 2.42
CA GLY A 264 1.12 6.07 3.78
C GLY A 264 2.45 6.39 4.46
N HIS A 265 3.56 6.32 3.72
CA HIS A 265 4.87 6.72 4.21
C HIS A 265 4.99 8.25 4.36
N LEU A 266 4.45 9.01 3.40
CA LEU A 266 4.41 10.47 3.46
C LEU A 266 3.57 10.96 4.65
N LEU A 267 2.43 10.32 4.93
CA LEU A 267 1.61 10.57 6.12
C LEU A 267 2.43 10.39 7.41
N THR A 268 3.12 9.26 7.53
CA THR A 268 3.97 8.96 8.68
C THR A 268 5.09 10.00 8.83
N LEU A 269 5.67 10.42 7.70
CA LEU A 269 6.70 11.44 7.64
C LEU A 269 6.16 12.81 8.10
N MET A 270 4.97 13.22 7.65
CA MET A 270 4.42 14.55 7.98
C MET A 270 3.88 14.62 9.41
N LEU A 271 3.22 13.57 9.89
CA LEU A 271 2.61 13.55 11.23
C LEU A 271 3.54 13.09 12.35
N ARG A 272 4.72 12.55 12.04
CA ARG A 272 5.63 11.93 13.02
C ARG A 272 4.94 10.86 13.87
N SER A 273 3.92 10.22 13.31
CA SER A 273 3.18 9.14 13.96
C SER A 273 2.63 8.17 12.94
N PRO A 274 2.50 6.87 13.28
CA PRO A 274 1.83 5.91 12.41
C PRO A 274 0.35 6.25 12.23
N ALA A 275 -0.21 5.92 11.06
CA ALA A 275 -1.62 6.10 10.76
C ALA A 275 -2.51 5.38 11.78
N ARG A 276 -3.55 6.05 12.29
CA ARG A 276 -4.51 5.50 13.27
C ARG A 276 -5.88 5.19 12.67
N ARG A 277 -6.17 5.71 11.48
CA ARG A 277 -7.42 5.60 10.72
C ARG A 277 -7.10 5.23 9.26
N ALA A 278 -8.10 5.12 8.41
CA ALA A 278 -7.90 4.92 6.99
C ALA A 278 -7.02 6.04 6.39
N LEU A 279 -6.15 5.70 5.43
CA LEU A 279 -5.21 6.62 4.80
C LEU A 279 -5.91 7.87 4.27
N ILE A 280 -7.06 7.70 3.61
CA ILE A 280 -7.84 8.79 3.03
C ILE A 280 -8.26 9.82 4.07
N ASP A 281 -8.80 9.34 5.20
CA ASP A 281 -9.29 10.22 6.27
C ASP A 281 -8.12 10.95 6.94
N CYS A 282 -7.05 10.20 7.32
CA CYS A 282 -5.88 10.79 7.96
C CYS A 282 -5.17 11.81 7.05
N PHE A 283 -4.89 11.43 5.81
CA PHE A 283 -4.15 12.33 4.92
C PHE A 283 -4.95 13.57 4.56
N SER A 284 -6.25 13.41 4.32
CA SER A 284 -7.13 14.53 4.01
C SER A 284 -7.34 15.48 5.19
N GLU A 285 -7.62 14.95 6.39
CA GLU A 285 -7.98 15.76 7.55
C GLU A 285 -6.75 16.27 8.32
N ASP A 286 -5.75 15.41 8.50
CA ASP A 286 -4.62 15.70 9.38
C ASP A 286 -3.43 16.33 8.62
N VAL A 287 -3.35 16.18 7.27
CA VAL A 287 -2.28 16.74 6.43
C VAL A 287 -2.79 17.85 5.52
N LEU A 288 -3.71 17.54 4.58
CA LEU A 288 -4.10 18.49 3.55
C LEU A 288 -4.91 19.67 4.12
N THR A 289 -5.85 19.42 5.04
CA THR A 289 -6.64 20.51 5.63
C THR A 289 -5.78 21.55 6.35
N PRO A 290 -4.88 21.19 7.28
CA PRO A 290 -3.99 22.16 7.92
C PRO A 290 -3.04 22.83 6.91
N PHE A 291 -2.53 22.09 5.93
CA PHE A 291 -1.61 22.63 4.92
C PHE A 291 -2.26 23.78 4.13
N PHE A 292 -3.48 23.58 3.64
CA PHE A 292 -4.20 24.57 2.83
C PHE A 292 -4.81 25.74 3.61
N THR A 293 -4.65 25.78 4.93
CA THR A 293 -5.00 27.01 5.69
C THR A 293 -4.04 28.16 5.41
N THR A 294 -2.80 27.86 5.02
CA THR A 294 -1.73 28.87 4.84
C THR A 294 -0.98 28.75 3.52
N LYS A 295 -1.09 27.63 2.81
CA LYS A 295 -0.33 27.30 1.60
C LYS A 295 -1.25 26.89 0.46
N SER A 296 -0.74 26.97 -0.77
CA SER A 296 -1.46 26.64 -2.00
C SER A 296 -1.21 25.19 -2.45
N GLY A 297 -1.98 24.75 -3.47
CA GLY A 297 -1.76 23.46 -4.11
C GLY A 297 -0.44 23.38 -4.85
N GLU A 298 0.01 24.47 -5.48
CA GLU A 298 1.33 24.57 -6.12
C GLU A 298 2.44 24.30 -5.11
N GLN A 299 2.36 24.94 -3.94
CA GLN A 299 3.35 24.72 -2.89
C GLN A 299 3.36 23.27 -2.37
N PHE A 300 2.19 22.62 -2.29
CA PHE A 300 2.16 21.21 -1.91
C PHE A 300 2.90 20.34 -2.92
N ILE A 301 2.70 20.57 -4.21
CA ILE A 301 3.34 19.78 -5.27
C ILE A 301 4.84 20.05 -5.30
N ASP A 302 5.25 21.32 -5.27
CA ASP A 302 6.66 21.72 -5.39
C ASP A 302 7.48 21.41 -4.12
N GLU A 303 6.92 21.68 -2.92
CA GLU A 303 7.65 21.58 -1.65
C GLU A 303 7.50 20.22 -0.95
N VAL A 304 6.40 19.48 -1.21
CA VAL A 304 6.10 18.23 -0.50
C VAL A 304 6.12 17.04 -1.45
N LEU A 305 5.27 17.03 -2.50
CA LEU A 305 5.09 15.84 -3.33
C LEU A 305 6.36 15.49 -4.10
N ILE A 306 6.87 16.40 -4.93
CA ILE A 306 8.00 16.14 -5.83
C ILE A 306 9.28 15.77 -5.05
N PRO A 307 9.70 16.51 -4.00
CA PRO A 307 10.90 16.14 -3.24
C PRO A 307 10.79 14.76 -2.58
N ASN A 308 9.63 14.46 -1.98
CA ASN A 308 9.42 13.17 -1.31
C ASN A 308 9.26 12.00 -2.30
N ALA A 309 8.65 12.21 -3.47
CA ALA A 309 8.61 11.20 -4.53
C ALA A 309 10.02 10.86 -5.04
N ARG A 310 10.87 11.85 -5.25
CA ARG A 310 12.30 11.64 -5.60
C ARG A 310 13.05 10.89 -4.50
N ALA A 311 12.86 11.27 -3.24
CA ALA A 311 13.48 10.59 -2.10
C ALA A 311 12.99 9.13 -1.98
N TYR A 312 11.70 8.87 -2.20
CA TYR A 312 11.13 7.53 -2.23
C TYR A 312 11.70 6.68 -3.36
N ALA A 313 11.76 7.22 -4.58
CA ALA A 313 12.35 6.54 -5.73
C ALA A 313 13.83 6.19 -5.49
N LEU A 314 14.60 7.13 -4.93
CA LEU A 314 15.99 6.89 -4.55
C LEU A 314 16.09 5.81 -3.46
N ALA A 315 15.22 5.83 -2.44
CA ALA A 315 15.21 4.81 -1.40
C ALA A 315 14.84 3.41 -1.91
N THR A 316 14.00 3.30 -2.95
CA THR A 316 13.40 2.03 -3.36
C THR A 316 13.94 1.45 -4.67
N LEU A 317 14.17 2.27 -5.68
CA LEU A 317 14.30 1.84 -7.08
C LEU A 317 15.65 2.14 -7.72
N ALA A 318 16.26 3.27 -7.37
CA ALA A 318 17.45 3.74 -8.07
C ALA A 318 18.60 2.73 -7.99
N PRO A 319 19.32 2.51 -9.09
CA PRO A 319 20.61 1.82 -9.03
C PRO A 319 21.54 2.64 -8.12
N LEU A 320 22.12 2.00 -7.10
CA LEU A 320 22.91 2.69 -6.08
C LEU A 320 24.43 2.57 -6.29
N ALA A 321 24.87 1.91 -7.38
CA ALA A 321 26.27 1.54 -7.57
C ALA A 321 27.28 2.70 -7.40
N GLU A 322 26.85 3.93 -7.67
CA GLU A 322 27.69 5.13 -7.54
C GLU A 322 27.25 6.08 -6.40
N HIS A 323 26.18 5.75 -5.68
CA HIS A 323 25.68 6.61 -4.62
C HIS A 323 26.46 6.37 -3.32
N PRO A 324 26.94 7.42 -2.63
CA PRO A 324 27.71 7.28 -1.39
C PRO A 324 26.99 6.51 -0.27
N ALA A 325 25.66 6.54 -0.25
CA ALA A 325 24.80 5.84 0.70
C ALA A 325 24.39 4.43 0.24
N ALA A 326 25.01 3.86 -0.80
CA ALA A 326 24.60 2.61 -1.42
C ALA A 326 24.47 1.47 -0.39
N THR A 327 25.50 1.21 0.38
CA THR A 327 25.53 0.05 1.31
C THR A 327 24.40 0.07 2.35
N PRO A 328 24.17 1.14 3.12
CA PRO A 328 23.05 1.18 4.09
C PRO A 328 21.68 1.01 3.43
N LEU A 329 21.45 1.66 2.28
CA LEU A 329 20.18 1.54 1.56
C LEU A 329 19.97 0.13 0.98
N GLU A 330 21.03 -0.50 0.48
CA GLU A 330 20.94 -1.88 -0.02
C GLU A 330 20.62 -2.87 1.10
N LEU A 331 21.18 -2.69 2.29
CA LEU A 331 20.82 -3.49 3.46
C LEU A 331 19.37 -3.25 3.88
N LEU A 332 18.91 -1.99 3.93
CA LEU A 332 17.52 -1.67 4.24
C LEU A 332 16.53 -2.29 3.23
N ARG A 333 16.89 -2.35 1.95
CA ARG A 333 16.09 -2.98 0.90
C ARG A 333 16.00 -4.51 0.99
N LEU A 334 16.82 -5.16 1.80
CA LEU A 334 16.74 -6.60 2.03
C LEU A 334 15.59 -6.98 2.97
N TYR A 335 15.07 -6.02 3.76
CA TYR A 335 13.96 -6.28 4.66
C TYR A 335 12.64 -6.37 3.89
N ASP A 336 11.81 -7.37 4.21
CA ASP A 336 10.50 -7.56 3.60
C ASP A 336 9.50 -6.44 4.02
N SER A 337 9.73 -5.79 5.15
CA SER A 337 8.91 -4.71 5.67
C SER A 337 9.41 -3.34 5.22
N ALA A 338 8.47 -2.40 5.06
CA ALA A 338 8.73 -1.07 4.51
C ALA A 338 8.72 0.07 5.56
N ASP A 339 8.62 -0.28 6.85
CA ASP A 339 8.45 0.70 7.94
C ASP A 339 9.64 1.70 8.07
N TRP A 340 10.81 1.36 7.53
CA TRP A 340 12.00 2.22 7.50
C TRP A 340 11.94 3.35 6.46
N LYS A 341 11.10 3.20 5.43
CA LYS A 341 11.07 4.12 4.29
C LYS A 341 10.79 5.58 4.67
N PRO A 342 9.87 5.91 5.59
CA PRO A 342 9.65 7.31 5.99
C PRO A 342 10.92 8.01 6.48
N ALA A 343 11.75 7.34 7.29
CA ALA A 343 13.00 7.93 7.75
C ALA A 343 14.05 8.05 6.63
N ALA A 344 14.13 7.07 5.74
CA ALA A 344 15.00 7.16 4.57
C ALA A 344 14.58 8.29 3.62
N MET A 345 13.28 8.47 3.37
CA MET A 345 12.75 9.59 2.60
C MET A 345 13.11 10.93 3.25
N TYR A 346 12.97 11.04 4.57
CA TYR A 346 13.35 12.24 5.31
C TYR A 346 14.84 12.57 5.14
N ILE A 347 15.72 11.58 5.34
CA ILE A 347 17.17 11.76 5.21
C ILE A 347 17.57 12.17 3.78
N LEU A 348 17.00 11.51 2.77
CA LEU A 348 17.32 11.73 1.36
C LEU A 348 16.67 13.00 0.77
N GLY A 349 15.56 13.47 1.37
CA GLY A 349 14.89 14.70 1.00
C GLY A 349 15.52 15.96 1.60
N MET A 350 16.42 15.81 2.57
CA MET A 350 17.13 16.94 3.19
C MET A 350 18.30 17.40 2.31
N ASN A 351 18.53 18.70 2.31
CA ASN A 351 19.73 19.29 1.65
C ASN A 351 20.98 19.11 2.52
N ARG A 352 21.40 17.85 2.73
CA ARG A 352 22.60 17.45 3.49
C ARG A 352 23.71 16.95 2.58
N SER A 353 24.93 16.93 3.09
CA SER A 353 26.04 16.30 2.38
C SER A 353 25.81 14.78 2.22
N ASN A 354 26.37 14.20 1.17
CA ASN A 354 26.29 12.76 0.92
C ASN A 354 26.88 11.93 2.08
N GLU A 355 27.87 12.45 2.79
CA GLU A 355 28.50 11.79 3.93
C GLU A 355 27.56 11.77 5.15
N GLU A 356 26.91 12.89 5.46
CA GLU A 356 25.91 12.96 6.52
C GLU A 356 24.71 12.06 6.24
N ALA A 357 24.18 12.08 5.01
CA ALA A 357 23.08 11.21 4.60
C ALA A 357 23.46 9.73 4.75
N ARG A 358 24.69 9.34 4.36
CA ARG A 358 25.22 7.99 4.54
C ARG A 358 25.31 7.60 6.01
N ALA A 359 25.82 8.48 6.87
CA ALA A 359 25.94 8.23 8.30
C ALA A 359 24.57 8.02 8.96
N LEU A 360 23.58 8.87 8.63
CA LEU A 360 22.22 8.76 9.13
C LEU A 360 21.52 7.49 8.64
N LEU A 361 21.68 7.11 7.38
CA LEU A 361 21.12 5.87 6.84
C LEU A 361 21.78 4.64 7.46
N ALA A 362 23.07 4.69 7.77
CA ALA A 362 23.73 3.61 8.50
C ALA A 362 23.21 3.49 9.94
N SER A 363 22.94 4.61 10.62
CA SER A 363 22.32 4.61 11.94
C SER A 363 20.88 4.09 11.89
N LEU A 364 20.08 4.49 10.89
CA LEU A 364 18.73 3.97 10.66
C LEU A 364 18.76 2.46 10.45
N GLU A 365 19.67 1.97 9.62
CA GLU A 365 19.81 0.55 9.34
C GLU A 365 20.13 -0.26 10.62
N ARG A 366 21.06 0.20 11.45
CA ARG A 366 21.43 -0.44 12.72
C ARG A 366 20.22 -0.56 13.67
N VAL A 367 19.51 0.56 13.87
CA VAL A 367 18.32 0.62 14.73
C VAL A 367 17.21 -0.29 14.20
N TYR A 368 16.95 -0.19 12.91
CA TYR A 368 15.88 -0.95 12.27
C TYR A 368 16.20 -2.46 12.21
N GLY A 369 17.41 -2.81 11.81
CA GLY A 369 17.88 -4.19 11.74
C GLY A 369 17.83 -4.89 13.10
N THR A 370 18.26 -4.20 14.16
CA THR A 370 18.16 -4.71 15.53
C THR A 370 16.70 -4.94 15.93
N ALA A 371 15.79 -4.01 15.60
CA ALA A 371 14.37 -4.15 15.90
C ALA A 371 13.71 -5.32 15.14
N VAL A 372 14.09 -5.52 13.87
CA VAL A 372 13.61 -6.67 13.09
C VAL A 372 14.15 -7.99 13.63
N ALA A 373 15.44 -8.08 13.94
CA ALA A 373 16.04 -9.26 14.53
C ALA A 373 15.41 -9.59 15.90
N ALA A 374 15.10 -8.58 16.70
CA ALA A 374 14.38 -8.74 17.97
C ALA A 374 12.89 -9.08 17.81
N ARG A 375 12.39 -9.23 16.59
CA ARG A 375 10.98 -9.51 16.26
C ARG A 375 10.02 -8.46 16.85
N VAL A 376 10.41 -7.21 16.85
CA VAL A 376 9.53 -6.10 17.24
C VAL A 376 8.38 -6.00 16.23
N VAL A 377 7.16 -5.89 16.74
CA VAL A 377 5.95 -5.80 15.88
C VAL A 377 5.93 -4.53 15.02
N PRO A 378 5.30 -4.54 13.83
CA PRO A 378 5.33 -3.41 12.88
C PRO A 378 4.94 -2.07 13.49
N GLY A 379 3.86 -2.01 14.27
CA GLY A 379 3.42 -0.75 14.90
C GLY A 379 4.47 -0.14 15.85
N THR A 380 5.21 -0.98 16.60
CA THR A 380 6.29 -0.51 17.47
C THR A 380 7.52 -0.11 16.64
N ARG A 381 7.82 -0.80 15.53
CA ARG A 381 8.90 -0.39 14.60
C ARG A 381 8.60 0.97 13.99
N ALA A 382 7.35 1.22 13.57
CA ALA A 382 6.94 2.53 13.07
C ALA A 382 7.15 3.65 14.11
N VAL A 383 6.88 3.38 15.40
CA VAL A 383 7.18 4.35 16.48
C VAL A 383 8.70 4.57 16.64
N ILE A 384 9.52 3.52 16.52
CA ILE A 384 10.99 3.67 16.55
C ILE A 384 11.46 4.57 15.40
N VAL A 385 10.94 4.35 14.19
CA VAL A 385 11.28 5.13 12.99
C VAL A 385 10.85 6.60 13.12
N THR A 386 9.65 6.87 13.66
CA THR A 386 9.20 8.26 13.86
C THR A 386 10.04 8.99 14.91
N ARG A 387 10.43 8.31 16.00
CA ARG A 387 11.37 8.87 16.99
C ARG A 387 12.73 9.17 16.38
N PHE A 388 13.19 8.30 15.48
CA PHE A 388 14.44 8.52 14.75
C PHE A 388 14.39 9.80 13.91
N ILE A 389 13.28 10.06 13.22
CA ILE A 389 13.10 11.31 12.47
C ILE A 389 13.10 12.52 13.40
N SER A 390 12.34 12.47 14.51
CA SER A 390 12.28 13.57 15.48
C SER A 390 13.64 13.87 16.11
N ALA A 391 14.45 12.82 16.39
CA ALA A 391 15.81 13.01 16.90
C ALA A 391 16.73 13.76 15.91
N ILE A 392 16.56 13.51 14.60
CA ILE A 392 17.31 14.26 13.57
C ILE A 392 16.86 15.72 13.53
N GLU A 393 15.56 15.99 13.68
CA GLU A 393 15.00 17.36 13.70
C GLU A 393 15.45 18.17 14.89
N ASP A 394 15.55 17.52 16.05
CA ASP A 394 15.96 18.14 17.30
C ASP A 394 17.50 18.23 17.42
N ASP A 395 18.24 17.90 16.35
CA ASP A 395 19.71 17.84 16.31
C ASP A 395 20.30 16.98 17.46
N GLN A 396 19.57 15.95 17.85
CA GLN A 396 20.02 15.02 18.87
C GLN A 396 20.93 13.94 18.26
N PRO A 397 21.90 13.40 19.01
CA PRO A 397 22.68 12.26 18.55
C PRO A 397 21.76 11.06 18.28
N VAL A 398 21.64 10.67 17.03
CA VAL A 398 20.64 9.67 16.57
C VAL A 398 20.81 8.32 17.26
N ASP A 399 22.07 7.91 17.50
CA ASP A 399 22.39 6.65 18.16
C ASP A 399 21.98 6.63 19.66
N ILE A 400 21.94 7.78 20.31
CA ILE A 400 21.55 7.93 21.73
C ILE A 400 20.03 8.09 21.86
N ALA A 401 19.44 9.03 21.09
CA ALA A 401 18.01 9.33 21.15
C ALA A 401 17.13 8.14 20.70
N CYS A 402 17.65 7.37 19.76
CA CYS A 402 17.01 6.16 19.25
C CYS A 402 17.61 4.89 19.83
N SER A 403 18.30 4.99 20.99
CA SER A 403 18.97 3.84 21.60
C SER A 403 17.98 2.67 21.72
N VAL A 404 18.42 1.55 21.18
CA VAL A 404 17.65 0.31 21.26
C VAL A 404 17.72 -0.18 22.71
N PRO A 405 16.62 -0.30 23.42
CA PRO A 405 16.60 -0.78 24.82
C PRO A 405 17.28 -2.14 24.96
N ASP A 406 17.84 -2.40 26.12
CA ASP A 406 18.60 -3.63 26.38
C ASP A 406 17.78 -4.90 26.15
N ASP A 407 16.49 -4.89 26.45
CA ASP A 407 15.61 -6.04 26.16
C ASP A 407 15.52 -6.32 24.64
N ILE A 408 15.54 -5.29 23.81
CA ILE A 408 15.58 -5.45 22.35
C ILE A 408 16.94 -5.96 21.90
N ARG A 409 18.06 -5.46 22.47
CA ARG A 409 19.41 -5.95 22.20
C ARG A 409 19.55 -7.44 22.54
N HIS A 410 19.12 -7.84 23.73
CA HIS A 410 19.12 -9.26 24.17
C HIS A 410 18.26 -10.13 23.27
N ARG A 411 17.05 -9.70 22.91
CA ARG A 411 16.17 -10.44 21.99
C ARG A 411 16.79 -10.58 20.60
N ALA A 412 17.44 -9.54 20.07
CA ALA A 412 18.14 -9.61 18.80
C ALA A 412 19.29 -10.63 18.85
N ALA A 413 20.15 -10.54 19.89
CA ALA A 413 21.25 -11.49 20.11
C ALA A 413 20.73 -12.94 20.27
N ALA A 414 19.66 -13.15 21.06
CA ALA A 414 19.03 -14.45 21.23
C ALA A 414 18.48 -15.03 19.93
N THR A 415 17.90 -14.18 19.08
CA THR A 415 17.42 -14.61 17.76
C THR A 415 18.57 -15.06 16.85
N ILE A 416 19.68 -14.32 16.83
CA ILE A 416 20.87 -14.65 16.01
C ILE A 416 21.53 -15.95 16.51
N ALA A 417 21.51 -16.21 17.81
CA ALA A 417 22.12 -17.39 18.40
C ALA A 417 21.32 -18.69 18.11
N ARG A 418 20.05 -18.61 17.76
CA ARG A 418 19.13 -19.75 17.57
C ARG A 418 19.04 -20.19 16.10
N PRO A 419 18.39 -21.35 15.84
CA PRO A 419 17.97 -21.72 14.51
C PRO A 419 17.02 -20.68 13.92
N LEU A 420 17.29 -20.21 12.71
CA LEU A 420 16.56 -19.16 11.99
C LEU A 420 15.56 -19.82 11.01
N PRO A 421 14.25 -19.80 11.30
CA PRO A 421 13.27 -20.48 10.44
C PRO A 421 13.06 -19.76 9.09
N GLN A 422 13.13 -18.43 9.06
CA GLN A 422 12.85 -17.60 7.88
C GLN A 422 14.10 -17.43 7.00
N SER A 423 13.94 -17.68 5.69
CA SER A 423 15.04 -17.52 4.72
C SER A 423 15.48 -16.06 4.53
N SER A 424 14.56 -15.11 4.59
CA SER A 424 14.86 -13.68 4.45
C SER A 424 15.80 -13.19 5.53
N ILE A 425 15.54 -13.50 6.81
CA ILE A 425 16.41 -13.09 7.91
C ILE A 425 17.79 -13.71 7.84
N ARG A 426 17.92 -14.95 7.35
CA ARG A 426 19.22 -15.62 7.14
C ARG A 426 20.07 -14.83 6.15
N LYS A 427 19.48 -14.43 5.03
CA LYS A 427 20.14 -13.65 3.99
C LYS A 427 20.59 -12.30 4.52
N ILE A 428 19.70 -11.60 5.22
CA ILE A 428 19.98 -10.28 5.81
C ILE A 428 21.16 -10.35 6.78
N LEU A 429 21.15 -11.28 7.72
CA LEU A 429 22.19 -11.42 8.72
C LEU A 429 23.57 -11.79 8.10
N LEU A 430 23.58 -12.65 7.08
CA LEU A 430 24.82 -12.97 6.37
C LEU A 430 25.36 -11.77 5.58
N TYR A 431 24.50 -10.94 4.99
CA TYR A 431 24.94 -9.70 4.35
C TYR A 431 25.52 -8.70 5.36
N HIS A 432 24.95 -8.62 6.58
CA HIS A 432 25.52 -7.79 7.64
C HIS A 432 26.88 -8.27 8.07
N ALA A 433 27.06 -9.58 8.24
CA ALA A 433 28.37 -10.14 8.55
C ALA A 433 29.38 -9.85 7.42
N LEU A 434 28.96 -9.96 6.16
CA LEU A 434 29.79 -9.63 5.00
C LEU A 434 30.21 -8.16 4.99
N VAL A 435 29.25 -7.23 5.23
CA VAL A 435 29.55 -5.79 5.30
C VAL A 435 30.48 -5.45 6.46
N ALA A 436 30.28 -6.11 7.61
CA ALA A 436 31.13 -5.92 8.79
C ALA A 436 32.58 -6.39 8.55
N GLU A 437 32.77 -7.47 7.79
CA GLU A 437 34.10 -8.00 7.43
C GLU A 437 34.80 -7.14 6.36
N GLN A 438 34.02 -6.68 5.38
CA GLN A 438 34.52 -5.84 4.28
C GLN A 438 34.04 -4.40 4.44
N ARG A 439 34.94 -3.49 4.79
CA ARG A 439 34.60 -2.09 5.07
C ARG A 439 34.11 -1.27 3.87
N SER A 440 34.17 -1.77 2.63
CA SER A 440 33.65 -1.07 1.45
C SER A 440 33.25 -2.02 0.31
N PHE A 441 32.12 -1.70 -0.32
CA PHE A 441 31.67 -2.32 -1.57
C PHE A 441 31.60 -1.23 -2.65
N PRO A 442 32.68 -1.01 -3.41
CA PRO A 442 32.72 0.08 -4.38
C PRO A 442 31.65 -0.01 -5.48
N HIS A 443 31.12 -1.21 -5.73
CA HIS A 443 30.09 -1.48 -6.75
C HIS A 443 28.74 -1.90 -6.14
N GLY A 444 28.51 -1.64 -4.85
CA GLY A 444 27.31 -2.08 -4.12
C GLY A 444 27.35 -3.54 -3.70
N LEU A 445 26.32 -3.97 -2.96
CA LEU A 445 26.20 -5.35 -2.49
C LEU A 445 25.89 -6.31 -3.65
N PRO A 446 26.57 -7.47 -3.74
CA PRO A 446 26.34 -8.43 -4.81
C PRO A 446 24.93 -9.04 -4.71
N ARG A 447 23.96 -8.53 -5.48
CA ARG A 447 22.54 -8.97 -5.44
C ARG A 447 22.32 -10.42 -5.90
N SER A 448 23.23 -10.98 -6.67
CA SER A 448 23.16 -12.35 -7.20
C SER A 448 23.40 -13.44 -6.15
N LEU A 449 23.85 -13.07 -4.94
CA LEU A 449 24.14 -14.04 -3.91
C LEU A 449 22.84 -14.59 -3.30
N GLY A 450 22.77 -15.90 -3.19
CA GLY A 450 21.76 -16.64 -2.46
C GLY A 450 22.29 -17.19 -1.14
N VAL A 451 21.38 -17.47 -0.19
CA VAL A 451 21.72 -18.23 1.02
C VAL A 451 21.56 -19.70 0.72
N LEU A 452 22.64 -20.45 0.90
CA LEU A 452 22.63 -21.90 0.81
C LEU A 452 22.90 -22.56 2.15
N HIS A 453 22.34 -23.74 2.31
CA HIS A 453 22.74 -24.68 3.34
C HIS A 453 24.16 -25.11 3.05
N GLY A 454 25.11 -24.75 3.91
CA GLY A 454 26.52 -25.07 3.71
C GLY A 454 26.85 -26.55 3.90
N LEU A 455 26.02 -27.26 4.68
CA LEU A 455 26.19 -28.68 4.93
C LEU A 455 25.28 -29.51 4.01
N PRO A 456 25.80 -30.57 3.37
CA PRO A 456 25.01 -31.47 2.57
C PRO A 456 23.98 -32.22 3.43
N THR A 457 22.81 -32.50 2.86
CA THR A 457 21.71 -33.18 3.59
C THR A 457 21.96 -34.67 3.80
N LYS A 458 22.92 -35.24 3.07
CA LYS A 458 23.39 -36.62 3.26
C LYS A 458 24.81 -36.63 3.83
N GLN A 459 25.12 -37.69 4.56
CA GLN A 459 26.50 -37.91 5.05
C GLN A 459 27.49 -38.03 3.92
N ILE A 460 28.55 -37.23 3.95
CA ILE A 460 29.65 -37.28 2.96
C ILE A 460 31.00 -37.29 3.69
N ARG A 461 32.08 -37.70 2.98
CA ARG A 461 33.42 -37.60 3.52
C ARG A 461 33.79 -36.18 3.89
N GLY A 462 34.48 -36.00 5.04
CA GLY A 462 34.91 -34.70 5.50
C GLY A 462 33.87 -33.93 6.31
N VAL A 463 32.73 -34.56 6.64
CA VAL A 463 31.78 -34.02 7.61
C VAL A 463 31.65 -35.04 8.75
N HIS A 464 31.96 -34.65 9.98
CA HIS A 464 31.93 -35.55 11.12
C HIS A 464 30.53 -36.10 11.38
N GLU A 465 30.45 -37.41 11.72
CA GLU A 465 29.17 -38.12 11.85
C GLU A 465 28.22 -37.55 12.93
N SER A 466 28.77 -36.91 13.95
CA SER A 466 27.98 -36.30 15.03
C SER A 466 27.21 -35.04 14.63
N ILE A 467 27.46 -34.48 13.44
CA ILE A 467 26.85 -33.23 13.00
C ILE A 467 25.42 -33.48 12.51
N ASP A 468 24.44 -32.86 13.18
CA ASP A 468 23.09 -32.74 12.65
C ASP A 468 23.04 -31.61 11.60
N ALA A 469 23.20 -31.97 10.33
CA ALA A 469 23.16 -31.03 9.22
C ALA A 469 21.82 -30.30 9.13
N GLN A 470 20.68 -30.91 9.51
CA GLN A 470 19.38 -30.24 9.48
C GLN A 470 19.26 -29.12 10.52
N ALA A 471 19.80 -29.33 11.70
CA ALA A 471 19.84 -28.34 12.76
C ALA A 471 20.80 -27.18 12.38
N TRP A 472 22.01 -27.50 11.93
CA TRP A 472 23.01 -26.50 11.58
C TRP A 472 22.67 -25.70 10.32
N ASN A 473 21.98 -26.27 9.34
CA ASN A 473 21.51 -25.55 8.16
C ASN A 473 20.39 -24.52 8.46
N LYS A 474 19.97 -24.38 9.71
CA LYS A 474 19.11 -23.30 10.20
C LYS A 474 19.86 -22.28 11.04
N ARG A 475 21.14 -22.47 11.35
CA ARG A 475 22.00 -21.58 12.15
C ARG A 475 23.03 -20.90 11.26
N LEU A 476 23.40 -19.66 11.57
CA LEU A 476 24.39 -18.91 10.78
C LEU A 476 25.69 -19.69 10.57
N GLY A 477 26.14 -20.43 11.60
CA GLY A 477 27.35 -21.23 11.54
C GLY A 477 27.34 -22.28 10.42
N GLY A 478 26.19 -22.79 10.03
CA GLY A 478 26.02 -23.80 8.96
C GLY A 478 25.55 -23.23 7.62
N LEU A 479 25.41 -21.91 7.49
CA LEU A 479 24.92 -21.24 6.27
C LEU A 479 26.08 -20.57 5.51
N ILE A 480 25.97 -20.52 4.18
CA ILE A 480 26.87 -19.77 3.33
C ILE A 480 26.09 -18.81 2.42
N LEU A 481 26.72 -17.70 2.06
CA LEU A 481 26.23 -16.76 1.07
C LEU A 481 27.02 -16.95 -0.22
N THR A 482 26.37 -17.40 -1.30
CA THR A 482 27.07 -17.83 -2.52
C THR A 482 26.17 -17.78 -3.75
N THR A 483 26.76 -17.85 -4.94
CA THR A 483 26.05 -18.06 -6.21
C THR A 483 25.84 -19.55 -6.55
N LEU A 484 26.41 -20.47 -5.77
CA LEU A 484 26.24 -21.91 -6.00
C LEU A 484 24.77 -22.33 -5.85
N LYS A 485 24.40 -23.36 -6.58
CA LYS A 485 23.08 -24.01 -6.44
C LYS A 485 23.14 -25.10 -5.38
N SER A 486 22.08 -25.29 -4.61
CA SER A 486 21.94 -26.34 -3.59
C SER A 486 22.25 -27.74 -4.14
N ARG A 487 21.94 -27.97 -5.43
CA ARG A 487 22.26 -29.25 -6.09
C ARG A 487 23.76 -29.54 -6.10
N THR A 488 24.62 -28.55 -6.32
CA THR A 488 26.06 -28.68 -6.32
C THR A 488 26.58 -29.20 -4.97
N ILE A 489 26.07 -28.63 -3.87
CA ILE A 489 26.44 -29.07 -2.51
C ILE A 489 25.93 -30.47 -2.21
N ASN A 490 24.66 -30.78 -2.53
CA ASN A 490 24.04 -32.05 -2.19
C ASN A 490 24.51 -33.23 -3.07
N GLN A 491 25.12 -32.98 -4.23
CA GLN A 491 25.66 -34.00 -5.12
C GLN A 491 27.18 -34.18 -4.97
N ALA A 492 27.84 -33.34 -4.18
CA ALA A 492 29.28 -33.49 -3.98
C ALA A 492 29.62 -34.84 -3.31
N PRO A 493 30.73 -35.51 -3.71
CA PRO A 493 31.16 -36.76 -3.13
C PRO A 493 31.79 -36.60 -1.73
N ASP A 494 32.41 -35.44 -1.50
CA ASP A 494 33.14 -35.15 -0.28
C ASP A 494 33.14 -33.63 0.00
N TRP A 495 33.57 -33.27 1.20
CA TRP A 495 33.67 -31.87 1.65
C TRP A 495 34.70 -31.05 0.86
N ASP A 496 35.81 -31.67 0.44
CA ASP A 496 36.85 -30.97 -0.33
C ASP A 496 36.30 -30.45 -1.65
N THR A 497 35.40 -31.20 -2.27
CA THR A 497 34.70 -30.79 -3.50
C THR A 497 33.77 -29.60 -3.23
N VAL A 498 32.99 -29.59 -2.11
CA VAL A 498 32.15 -28.47 -1.72
C VAL A 498 33.00 -27.25 -1.41
N SER A 499 34.06 -27.42 -0.62
CA SER A 499 34.97 -26.36 -0.20
C SER A 499 35.63 -25.69 -1.41
N ARG A 500 36.16 -26.46 -2.37
CA ARG A 500 36.73 -25.91 -3.62
C ARG A 500 35.69 -25.14 -4.40
N ALA A 501 34.50 -25.69 -4.60
CA ALA A 501 33.43 -25.00 -5.30
C ALA A 501 33.03 -23.66 -4.62
N CYS A 502 33.07 -23.60 -3.29
CA CYS A 502 32.82 -22.35 -2.54
C CYS A 502 33.97 -21.34 -2.73
N HIS A 503 35.22 -21.79 -2.84
CA HIS A 503 36.38 -20.89 -3.03
C HIS A 503 36.51 -20.40 -4.47
N GLU A 504 36.04 -21.15 -5.46
CA GLU A 504 36.05 -20.75 -6.87
C GLU A 504 35.02 -19.68 -7.22
N VAL A 505 34.05 -19.44 -6.35
CA VAL A 505 33.10 -18.34 -6.53
C VAL A 505 33.81 -17.02 -6.18
N PRO A 506 33.95 -16.09 -7.12
CA PRO A 506 34.69 -14.84 -6.90
C PRO A 506 33.88 -13.88 -6.03
N ILE A 507 33.76 -14.19 -4.75
CA ILE A 507 33.25 -13.27 -3.74
C ILE A 507 34.49 -12.69 -3.08
N VAL A 508 34.92 -11.54 -3.59
CA VAL A 508 36.13 -10.84 -3.14
C VAL A 508 36.05 -10.61 -1.63
N GLY A 509 36.94 -11.25 -0.86
CA GLY A 509 37.07 -11.02 0.57
C GLY A 509 36.20 -11.86 1.50
N MET A 510 35.57 -12.93 1.04
CA MET A 510 34.66 -13.78 1.85
C MET A 510 35.37 -14.98 2.48
N SER A 511 36.46 -14.79 3.20
CA SER A 511 37.14 -15.91 3.85
C SER A 511 36.35 -16.60 4.93
N GLU A 512 35.52 -15.84 5.70
CA GLU A 512 34.79 -16.36 6.85
C GLU A 512 33.29 -16.57 6.59
N VAL A 513 32.68 -15.73 5.75
CA VAL A 513 31.24 -15.82 5.41
C VAL A 513 30.97 -16.77 4.24
N GLY A 514 31.94 -16.96 3.34
CA GLY A 514 31.82 -17.76 2.12
C GLY A 514 32.21 -19.23 2.28
N ALA A 515 32.92 -19.60 3.35
CA ALA A 515 33.39 -20.98 3.54
C ALA A 515 33.03 -21.51 4.94
N LEU A 516 32.76 -22.79 5.03
CA LEU A 516 32.67 -23.46 6.32
C LEU A 516 34.07 -23.87 6.78
N PRO A 517 34.44 -23.63 8.05
CA PRO A 517 35.75 -23.99 8.56
C PRO A 517 35.90 -25.50 8.65
N SER A 518 37.00 -26.02 8.16
CA SER A 518 37.38 -27.42 8.35
C SER A 518 38.72 -27.48 9.09
N ASP A 519 38.87 -28.43 9.98
CA ASP A 519 40.15 -28.77 10.59
C ASP A 519 40.63 -30.08 9.97
N ARG A 520 41.83 -30.07 9.40
CA ARG A 520 42.43 -31.23 8.71
C ARG A 520 41.55 -31.90 7.61
N GLY A 521 40.74 -31.07 6.92
CA GLY A 521 39.84 -31.54 5.86
C GLY A 521 38.50 -32.07 6.36
N GLU A 522 38.20 -31.99 7.65
CA GLU A 522 36.92 -32.43 8.23
C GLU A 522 36.22 -31.30 9.00
N ILE A 523 34.90 -31.20 8.83
CA ILE A 523 34.08 -30.29 9.59
C ILE A 523 33.66 -30.97 10.90
N HIS A 524 33.95 -30.31 12.02
CA HIS A 524 33.52 -30.69 13.36
C HIS A 524 32.53 -29.67 13.92
N GLU A 525 31.66 -30.08 14.81
CA GLU A 525 30.65 -29.21 15.44
C GLU A 525 31.28 -28.00 16.14
N ALA A 526 32.40 -28.18 16.81
CA ALA A 526 33.14 -27.10 17.44
C ALA A 526 33.58 -26.00 16.47
N ALA A 527 33.90 -26.33 15.22
CA ALA A 527 34.23 -25.37 14.18
C ALA A 527 33.00 -24.56 13.73
N LEU A 528 31.84 -25.21 13.62
CA LEU A 528 30.57 -24.55 13.32
C LEU A 528 30.13 -23.60 14.45
N GLU A 529 30.31 -24.00 15.69
CA GLU A 529 30.04 -23.16 16.86
C GLU A 529 30.99 -21.94 16.91
N LYS A 530 32.28 -22.15 16.63
CA LYS A 530 33.24 -21.05 16.54
C LYS A 530 32.84 -20.05 15.46
N ARG A 531 32.43 -20.55 14.29
CA ARG A 531 31.94 -19.70 13.20
C ARG A 531 30.62 -19.00 13.57
N GLN A 532 29.68 -19.67 14.21
CA GLN A 532 28.43 -19.08 14.71
C GLN A 532 28.71 -17.87 15.60
N ARG A 533 29.61 -18.03 16.59
CA ARG A 533 30.02 -16.94 17.50
C ARG A 533 30.74 -15.81 16.77
N HIS A 534 31.58 -16.13 15.78
CA HIS A 534 32.28 -15.13 15.00
C HIS A 534 31.31 -14.28 14.18
N LEU A 535 30.38 -14.90 13.43
CA LEU A 535 29.36 -14.19 12.63
C LEU A 535 28.43 -13.37 13.54
N MET A 536 28.04 -13.92 14.68
CA MET A 536 27.25 -13.19 15.67
C MET A 536 27.99 -11.94 16.16
N ARG A 537 29.30 -12.05 16.46
CA ARG A 537 30.14 -10.91 16.87
C ARG A 537 30.16 -9.84 15.81
N LEU A 538 30.42 -10.20 14.56
CA LEU A 538 30.46 -9.25 13.43
C LEU A 538 29.15 -8.49 13.30
N ILE A 539 28.00 -9.17 13.39
CA ILE A 539 26.69 -8.54 13.26
C ILE A 539 26.39 -7.61 14.44
N LEU A 540 26.66 -8.05 15.67
CA LEU A 540 26.42 -7.24 16.88
C LEU A 540 27.36 -6.03 16.96
N ASP A 541 28.62 -6.15 16.51
CA ASP A 541 29.57 -5.04 16.39
C ASP A 541 29.09 -4.04 15.31
N TYR A 542 28.65 -4.52 14.16
CA TYR A 542 28.12 -3.67 13.09
C TYR A 542 26.90 -2.86 13.55
N TRP A 543 25.97 -3.51 14.30
CA TRP A 543 24.81 -2.82 14.86
C TRP A 543 25.10 -2.00 16.10
N ASN A 544 26.32 -2.01 16.62
CA ASN A 544 26.75 -1.34 17.84
C ASN A 544 25.94 -1.75 19.10
N ILE A 545 25.55 -3.02 19.17
CA ILE A 545 24.77 -3.61 20.29
C ILE A 545 25.49 -4.80 20.94
N ARG A 546 26.78 -4.99 20.69
CA ARG A 546 27.52 -6.12 21.23
C ARG A 546 27.55 -6.15 22.74
N ARG A 547 27.59 -4.97 23.38
CA ARG A 547 27.54 -4.85 24.84
C ARG A 547 26.22 -4.23 25.27
N ASP A 548 25.66 -4.76 26.36
CA ASP A 548 24.51 -4.14 27.01
C ASP A 548 24.90 -2.97 27.92
N SER A 549 23.93 -2.37 28.64
CA SER A 549 24.16 -1.27 29.57
C SER A 549 25.08 -1.66 30.76
N ASP A 550 25.12 -2.94 31.09
CA ASP A 550 25.95 -3.48 32.17
C ASP A 550 27.36 -3.88 31.68
N GLY A 551 27.65 -3.66 30.38
CA GLY A 551 28.93 -3.98 29.73
C GLY A 551 29.12 -5.47 29.39
N ILE A 552 28.06 -6.29 29.52
CA ILE A 552 28.10 -7.71 29.19
C ILE A 552 28.22 -7.92 27.68
N ASP A 553 29.19 -8.73 27.24
CA ASP A 553 29.37 -9.09 25.83
C ASP A 553 28.34 -10.16 25.41
N LEU A 554 27.30 -9.73 24.69
CA LEU A 554 26.21 -10.59 24.25
C LEU A 554 26.65 -11.69 23.27
N SER A 555 27.78 -11.51 22.58
CA SER A 555 28.33 -12.53 21.66
C SER A 555 28.95 -13.74 22.36
N CYS A 556 29.22 -13.60 23.65
CA CYS A 556 29.82 -14.65 24.47
C CYS A 556 28.78 -15.48 25.24
N LEU A 557 27.52 -15.02 25.27
CA LEU A 557 26.43 -15.69 25.98
C LEU A 557 25.87 -16.88 25.19
N THR A 558 25.46 -17.92 25.91
CA THR A 558 24.70 -19.04 25.30
C THR A 558 23.27 -18.60 24.96
N SER A 559 22.58 -19.36 24.11
CA SER A 559 21.15 -19.12 23.84
C SER A 559 20.31 -19.13 25.11
N ALA A 560 20.63 -20.03 26.07
CA ALA A 560 19.94 -20.13 27.34
C ALA A 560 20.18 -18.91 28.26
N ASP A 561 21.42 -18.40 28.31
CA ASP A 561 21.76 -17.19 29.07
C ASP A 561 21.04 -15.96 28.48
N LEU A 562 20.99 -15.83 27.16
CA LEU A 562 20.29 -14.74 26.49
C LEU A 562 18.77 -14.80 26.74
N GLU A 563 18.18 -15.99 26.76
CA GLU A 563 16.77 -16.20 27.12
C GLU A 563 16.48 -15.81 28.54
N ALA A 564 17.28 -16.30 29.48
CA ALA A 564 17.14 -15.97 30.91
C ALA A 564 17.27 -14.45 31.14
N ALA A 565 18.15 -13.77 30.39
CA ALA A 565 18.29 -12.31 30.46
C ALA A 565 17.05 -11.57 29.93
N VAL A 566 16.44 -12.05 28.83
CA VAL A 566 15.18 -11.52 28.28
C VAL A 566 14.05 -11.70 29.29
N ASP A 567 13.91 -12.90 29.89
CA ASP A 567 12.86 -13.21 30.87
C ASP A 567 13.00 -12.38 32.15
N LYS A 568 14.20 -12.24 32.67
CA LYS A 568 14.48 -11.38 33.85
C LYS A 568 14.13 -9.93 33.62
N ARG A 569 14.49 -9.38 32.44
CA ARG A 569 14.22 -7.96 32.10
C ARG A 569 12.77 -7.72 31.73
N SER A 570 12.09 -8.70 31.13
CA SER A 570 10.63 -8.66 30.91
C SER A 570 9.88 -8.67 32.25
N ALA A 571 10.36 -9.44 33.21
CA ALA A 571 9.82 -9.45 34.59
C ALA A 571 10.09 -8.13 35.34
N ALA A 572 11.27 -7.51 35.13
CA ALA A 572 11.64 -6.21 35.72
C ALA A 572 10.89 -5.01 35.14
N ARG A 573 10.39 -5.10 33.91
CA ARG A 573 9.54 -4.06 33.27
C ARG A 573 8.10 -4.02 33.76
N GLY A 574 7.77 -4.79 34.75
CA GLY A 574 6.43 -4.95 35.25
C GLY A 574 5.75 -6.15 34.63
N ARG A 575 5.21 -6.97 35.49
CA ARG A 575 4.33 -8.09 35.16
C ARG A 575 3.27 -7.56 34.19
N GLN A 576 3.17 -8.15 33.02
CA GLN A 576 2.12 -7.76 32.09
C GLN A 576 0.78 -7.83 32.82
N VAL A 577 0.15 -6.68 33.04
CA VAL A 577 -1.11 -6.61 33.79
C VAL A 577 -2.10 -7.60 33.16
N ARG A 578 -2.54 -8.55 33.96
CA ARG A 578 -3.57 -9.51 33.57
C ARG A 578 -4.93 -9.01 34.03
N LEU A 579 -5.98 -9.46 33.40
CA LEU A 579 -7.33 -9.11 33.84
C LEU A 579 -7.58 -9.52 35.30
N ALA A 580 -7.05 -10.65 35.70
CA ALA A 580 -7.05 -11.12 37.11
C ALA A 580 -6.43 -10.12 38.10
N ASP A 581 -5.36 -9.42 37.70
CA ASP A 581 -4.72 -8.39 38.52
C ASP A 581 -5.64 -7.18 38.74
N VAL A 582 -6.38 -6.77 37.70
CA VAL A 582 -7.35 -5.68 37.78
C VAL A 582 -8.57 -6.07 38.61
N VAL A 583 -9.03 -7.30 38.49
CA VAL A 583 -10.13 -7.87 39.28
C VAL A 583 -9.75 -7.95 40.76
N ALA A 584 -8.53 -8.39 41.07
CA ALA A 584 -8.03 -8.47 42.43
C ALA A 584 -8.00 -7.12 43.19
N THR A 585 -7.97 -5.99 42.45
CA THR A 585 -7.99 -4.64 43.04
C THR A 585 -9.41 -4.08 43.22
N GLY A 586 -10.44 -4.79 42.77
CA GLY A 586 -11.84 -4.34 42.81
C GLY A 586 -12.21 -3.24 41.83
N ILE A 587 -11.32 -2.84 40.90
CA ILE A 587 -11.63 -1.91 39.82
C ILE A 587 -12.62 -2.53 38.81
N ILE A 588 -12.49 -3.84 38.60
CA ILE A 588 -13.46 -4.68 37.91
C ILE A 588 -13.91 -5.73 38.94
N ALA A 589 -15.22 -5.84 39.15
CA ALA A 589 -15.75 -6.81 40.09
C ALA A 589 -16.04 -8.16 39.40
N PRO A 590 -15.87 -9.30 40.09
CA PRO A 590 -16.44 -10.54 39.63
C PRO A 590 -17.94 -10.39 39.37
N GLY A 591 -18.44 -10.87 38.23
CA GLY A 591 -19.81 -10.68 37.79
C GLY A 591 -20.07 -9.41 36.97
N ASP A 592 -19.09 -8.50 36.87
CA ASP A 592 -19.22 -7.35 35.95
C ASP A 592 -19.47 -7.83 34.51
N THR A 593 -20.48 -7.22 33.89
CA THR A 593 -20.90 -7.54 32.53
C THR A 593 -20.36 -6.46 31.57
N PHE A 594 -19.78 -6.92 30.48
CA PHE A 594 -19.28 -6.05 29.42
C PHE A 594 -20.00 -6.36 28.12
N VAL A 595 -20.37 -5.29 27.39
CA VAL A 595 -21.12 -5.36 26.13
C VAL A 595 -20.26 -4.84 25.00
N TRP A 596 -20.17 -5.62 23.91
CA TRP A 596 -19.59 -5.20 22.66
C TRP A 596 -20.68 -5.13 21.57
N ARG A 597 -20.98 -3.92 21.10
CA ARG A 597 -21.97 -3.67 20.05
C ARG A 597 -21.27 -3.48 18.71
N ARG A 598 -21.34 -4.46 17.81
CA ARG A 598 -20.83 -4.33 16.42
C ARG A 598 -21.90 -3.68 15.55
N ARG A 599 -21.93 -2.34 15.53
CA ARG A 599 -22.96 -1.56 14.80
C ARG A 599 -23.10 -1.93 13.32
N ASN A 600 -21.97 -2.30 12.66
CA ASN A 600 -21.95 -2.64 11.23
C ASN A 600 -22.57 -4.03 10.90
N LEU A 601 -22.74 -4.90 11.88
CA LEU A 601 -23.26 -6.27 11.70
C LEU A 601 -24.52 -6.53 12.54
N GLY A 602 -24.98 -5.55 13.31
CA GLY A 602 -26.14 -5.72 14.19
C GLY A 602 -25.92 -6.64 15.39
N ASN A 603 -24.71 -7.20 15.56
CA ASN A 603 -24.41 -8.16 16.62
C ASN A 603 -24.08 -7.47 17.95
N VAL A 604 -24.62 -8.02 19.04
CA VAL A 604 -24.32 -7.62 20.41
C VAL A 604 -23.74 -8.82 21.14
N TYR A 605 -22.52 -8.69 21.62
CA TYR A 605 -21.86 -9.72 22.44
C TYR A 605 -21.83 -9.26 23.88
N VAL A 606 -22.25 -10.13 24.79
CA VAL A 606 -22.25 -9.88 26.24
C VAL A 606 -21.29 -10.88 26.88
N VAL A 607 -20.34 -10.39 27.65
CA VAL A 607 -19.35 -11.22 28.35
C VAL A 607 -19.34 -10.87 29.84
N THR A 608 -19.06 -11.83 30.71
CA THR A 608 -19.05 -11.64 32.16
C THR A 608 -17.66 -11.96 32.72
N ILE A 609 -17.25 -11.27 33.75
CA ILE A 609 -15.96 -11.51 34.41
C ILE A 609 -16.13 -12.54 35.52
N SER A 610 -15.30 -13.60 35.51
CA SER A 610 -15.28 -14.61 36.53
C SER A 610 -14.56 -14.16 37.81
N PRO A 611 -14.73 -14.83 38.95
CA PRO A 611 -13.96 -14.57 40.17
C PRO A 611 -12.44 -14.74 39.98
N GLU A 612 -12.03 -15.60 39.10
CA GLU A 612 -10.63 -15.88 38.75
C GLU A 612 -10.04 -14.82 37.82
N GLY A 613 -10.84 -13.86 37.34
CA GLY A 613 -10.44 -12.81 36.38
C GLY A 613 -10.30 -13.31 34.96
N THR A 614 -11.08 -14.33 34.58
CA THR A 614 -11.28 -14.76 33.20
C THR A 614 -12.55 -14.10 32.62
N ILE A 615 -12.71 -14.16 31.30
CA ILE A 615 -13.89 -13.67 30.60
C ILE A 615 -14.73 -14.86 30.19
N VAL A 616 -15.96 -14.90 30.70
CA VAL A 616 -16.97 -15.90 30.33
C VAL A 616 -17.75 -15.43 29.12
N LEU A 617 -17.68 -16.21 28.06
CA LEU A 617 -18.39 -15.94 26.79
C LEU A 617 -19.86 -16.36 26.87
N PRO A 618 -20.74 -15.92 25.94
CA PRO A 618 -22.16 -16.27 25.94
C PRO A 618 -22.46 -17.78 25.86
N ASP A 619 -21.54 -18.57 25.34
CA ASP A 619 -21.62 -20.03 25.23
C ASP A 619 -21.08 -20.76 26.49
N GLY A 620 -20.64 -20.01 27.52
CA GLY A 620 -20.08 -20.54 28.74
C GLY A 620 -18.58 -20.86 28.67
N GLN A 621 -17.91 -20.66 27.51
CA GLN A 621 -16.47 -20.84 27.41
C GLN A 621 -15.75 -19.73 28.19
N GLU A 622 -14.69 -20.09 28.94
CA GLU A 622 -13.83 -19.14 29.61
C GLU A 622 -12.53 -18.89 28.87
N VAL A 623 -12.15 -17.62 28.75
CA VAL A 623 -10.91 -17.19 28.13
C VAL A 623 -10.13 -16.24 29.01
N SER A 624 -8.79 -16.31 28.96
CA SER A 624 -7.91 -15.61 29.89
C SER A 624 -7.59 -14.18 29.54
N SER A 625 -7.99 -13.69 28.36
CA SER A 625 -7.66 -12.34 27.92
C SER A 625 -8.74 -11.72 27.03
N PRO A 626 -8.86 -10.37 27.02
CA PRO A 626 -9.79 -9.67 26.14
C PRO A 626 -9.59 -9.98 24.65
N SER A 627 -8.33 -10.15 24.21
CA SER A 627 -8.02 -10.51 22.82
C SER A 627 -8.50 -11.92 22.46
N ALA A 628 -8.38 -12.88 23.39
CA ALA A 628 -8.90 -14.22 23.20
C ALA A 628 -10.45 -14.22 23.14
N ALA A 629 -11.12 -13.37 23.92
CA ALA A 629 -12.57 -13.20 23.85
C ALA A 629 -13.01 -12.66 22.50
N VAL A 630 -12.34 -11.65 21.97
CA VAL A 630 -12.62 -11.12 20.62
C VAL A 630 -12.42 -12.19 19.55
N SER A 631 -11.32 -12.95 19.60
CA SER A 631 -11.04 -14.03 18.64
C SER A 631 -12.10 -15.14 18.69
N ALA A 632 -12.51 -15.57 19.89
CA ALA A 632 -13.53 -16.59 20.05
C ALA A 632 -14.90 -16.14 19.55
N LEU A 633 -15.29 -14.88 19.80
CA LEU A 633 -16.58 -14.32 19.38
C LEU A 633 -16.67 -14.01 17.88
N THR A 634 -15.56 -13.83 17.19
CA THR A 634 -15.56 -13.35 15.79
C THR A 634 -14.85 -14.23 14.79
N GLY A 635 -14.12 -15.23 15.24
CA GLY A 635 -13.25 -16.07 14.39
C GLY A 635 -11.99 -15.35 13.86
N ASN A 636 -11.85 -14.03 14.07
CA ASN A 636 -10.73 -13.22 13.61
C ASN A 636 -10.28 -12.22 14.69
N GLY A 637 -9.01 -12.27 15.10
CA GLY A 637 -8.46 -11.52 16.22
C GLY A 637 -8.06 -10.05 15.97
N SER A 638 -8.73 -9.28 15.12
CA SER A 638 -8.24 -7.94 14.68
C SER A 638 -8.86 -6.72 15.38
N ALA A 639 -9.76 -6.87 16.35
CA ALA A 639 -10.30 -5.72 17.07
C ALA A 639 -9.43 -5.35 18.29
N ALA A 640 -9.32 -4.03 18.60
CA ALA A 640 -8.65 -3.54 19.80
C ALA A 640 -9.47 -3.95 21.04
N ALA A 641 -9.21 -5.13 21.58
CA ALA A 641 -10.04 -5.82 22.55
C ALA A 641 -10.39 -4.98 23.82
N LEU A 642 -9.46 -4.14 24.27
CA LEU A 642 -9.70 -3.24 25.40
C LEU A 642 -10.66 -2.07 25.10
N ASP A 643 -10.84 -1.72 23.80
CA ASP A 643 -11.66 -0.57 23.38
C ASP A 643 -13.09 -0.96 23.03
N VAL A 644 -13.32 -2.23 22.69
CA VAL A 644 -14.62 -2.69 22.21
C VAL A 644 -15.56 -3.10 23.33
N PHE A 645 -15.02 -3.56 24.45
CA PHE A 645 -15.81 -3.97 25.61
C PHE A 645 -16.12 -2.77 26.51
N VAL A 646 -17.43 -2.50 26.68
CA VAL A 646 -17.96 -1.42 27.52
C VAL A 646 -18.70 -2.04 28.69
N ARG A 647 -18.36 -1.66 29.93
CA ARG A 647 -19.02 -2.15 31.13
C ARG A 647 -20.47 -1.65 31.14
N GLU A 648 -21.40 -2.55 31.38
CA GLU A 648 -22.83 -2.25 31.31
C GLU A 648 -23.30 -1.31 32.44
N SER A 649 -22.70 -1.42 33.63
CA SER A 649 -23.09 -0.70 34.83
C SER A 649 -22.81 0.81 34.79
N ASP A 650 -21.72 1.25 34.16
CA ASP A 650 -21.26 2.66 34.18
C ASP A 650 -20.81 3.20 32.81
N GLY A 651 -20.89 2.40 31.77
CA GLY A 651 -20.51 2.78 30.41
C GLY A 651 -19.01 2.97 30.15
N LYS A 652 -18.14 2.59 31.08
CA LYS A 652 -16.70 2.72 30.90
C LYS A 652 -16.14 1.63 30.02
N LYS A 653 -15.19 1.98 29.16
CA LYS A 653 -14.45 1.00 28.37
C LYS A 653 -13.51 0.20 29.26
N LEU A 654 -13.28 -1.04 28.88
CA LEU A 654 -12.30 -1.90 29.56
C LEU A 654 -10.90 -1.25 29.58
N ARG A 655 -10.53 -0.50 28.52
CA ARG A 655 -9.29 0.30 28.47
C ARG A 655 -9.21 1.36 29.58
N ASP A 656 -10.29 2.05 29.87
CA ASP A 656 -10.29 3.11 30.90
C ASP A 656 -10.09 2.52 32.30
N LEU A 657 -10.70 1.38 32.57
CA LEU A 657 -10.50 0.63 33.80
C LEU A 657 -9.08 0.09 33.91
N TRP A 658 -8.50 -0.36 32.80
CA TRP A 658 -7.11 -0.80 32.72
C TRP A 658 -6.12 0.33 32.98
N ASN A 659 -6.36 1.52 32.42
CA ASN A 659 -5.56 2.72 32.67
C ASN A 659 -5.70 3.17 34.13
N THR A 660 -6.90 3.14 34.71
CA THR A 660 -7.12 3.42 36.14
C THR A 660 -6.29 2.51 37.05
N TYR A 661 -6.17 1.22 36.70
CA TYR A 661 -5.29 0.31 37.38
C TYR A 661 -3.81 0.71 37.30
N ARG A 662 -3.35 1.01 36.07
CA ARG A 662 -1.97 1.44 35.80
C ARG A 662 -1.59 2.70 36.56
N ASP A 663 -2.46 3.71 36.55
CA ASP A 663 -2.24 4.99 37.22
C ASP A 663 -2.21 4.85 38.74
N ARG A 664 -3.00 3.91 39.28
CA ARG A 664 -3.13 3.73 40.72
C ARG A 664 -2.06 2.79 41.34
N PHE A 665 -1.58 1.83 40.57
CA PHE A 665 -0.68 0.78 41.06
C PHE A 665 0.70 0.78 40.40
N GLY A 666 0.98 1.75 39.46
CA GLY A 666 2.31 1.95 38.87
C GLY A 666 2.77 0.81 37.96
N ALA A 667 1.86 0.11 37.30
CA ALA A 667 2.15 -1.06 36.47
C ALA A 667 2.32 -0.73 34.99
#